data_14e0c58ab320ff92f05e50a8d74885d3
#
_entry.id   14e0c58ab320ff92f05e50a8d74885d3
#
_cell.length_a   1.000
_cell.length_b   1.000
_cell.length_c   1.000
_cell.angle_alpha   90.00
_cell.angle_beta   90.00
_cell.angle_gamma   90.00
#
_symmetry.space_group_name_H-M   'P 1'
#
loop_
_entity.id
_entity.type
_entity.pdbx_description
1 polymer ?
#
loop_
_entity_poly.entity_id
_entity_poly.type
_entity_poly.pdbx_seq_one_letter_code
_entity_poly.pdbx_strand_id
1 'polypeptide(L)'
;MGDAPLLPAPADGDDNDSPSHRAREPAPSVAAPPPPVSPPAAAPAVDPAPPAVLADHAAPMSLWPQLRVWASDEHVRNPDELLERLDRFTPHDAPTNNLGRLGHAVWLHAAVQVDVDSDGRWLLVLNHAPLNDALLVVYEDGRRIAQHRLGSFHPYADRPLPTRAHAAAVDLRAGTRVDVLLRVSTRGAAIVPLAFEKPATLLRAEGRAQLLHGIDLGLTFAMLAYALGLAVLLRDRASFAFAGLLAGSIGVVVFETGLGQQYLWEQQSVGLVGKLGAAFALLMAAGAASFLRHALTRRALPIVDGVLRALSIVALAGLATAPFESIAADDLEQLAAIVVPLVAVVGLPAVWRAKRRGTVGAPWLLVGWACWFVGAAATAAVARGSIAANALTLNIFHAMNLLQAAAWTGALALRARGLRRKAEAAAQEPEFERLGRTDALTGLLNRRGLSAALQQALAARADDDPSLLGVYLLDLDGFKPVNDEHGHDAGDALLVQVAQRLSSTMRAGDVVARLGGDEFVVVAGKLSDNADAHALGHKLMATFRDPFAVGNAECSVGASIGYAVAPEHGQSGVHLMRCADVAMVEGKQAGGGQLVRHDMQTQPFERDTIQGFDVQVQRIETTDELRRALDGVPSTV
;
A
#
# COMPACT_ATOMS: atom_id res chain seq x y z
N MET A 1 65.81 -3.25 21.09
CA MET A 1 66.39 -2.10 20.37
C MET A 1 65.23 -1.16 20.13
N GLY A 2 65.07 -0.27 20.94
CA GLY A 2 65.49 1.05 21.32
C GLY A 2 64.33 1.95 20.97
N ASP A 3 63.88 2.96 21.57
CA ASP A 3 64.13 3.66 22.84
C ASP A 3 62.94 4.60 23.02
N ALA A 4 62.46 4.75 24.21
CA ALA A 4 61.67 5.89 24.59
C ALA A 4 62.54 7.12 24.84
N PRO A 5 62.00 8.33 24.84
CA PRO A 5 62.28 9.26 25.92
C PRO A 5 61.04 10.03 26.42
N LEU A 6 60.73 9.97 27.71
CA LEU A 6 61.06 10.88 28.83
C LEU A 6 60.54 12.33 28.67
N LEU A 7 59.66 12.64 29.64
CA LEU A 7 59.16 13.95 30.07
C LEU A 7 60.28 14.86 30.62
N PRO A 8 60.08 16.16 30.69
CA PRO A 8 60.60 16.93 31.82
C PRO A 8 59.48 17.65 32.63
N ALA A 9 59.74 17.71 33.92
CA ALA A 9 59.01 18.38 34.99
C ALA A 9 59.60 19.82 35.23
N PRO A 10 59.11 20.59 36.21
CA PRO A 10 58.76 21.99 36.10
C PRO A 10 59.79 22.94 36.67
N ALA A 11 59.61 24.24 36.45
CA ALA A 11 60.39 25.29 37.10
C ALA A 11 59.47 26.32 37.77
N ASP A 12 59.88 26.61 39.00
CA ASP A 12 59.39 27.60 39.97
C ASP A 12 59.59 29.06 39.51
N GLY A 13 58.91 29.99 40.19
CA GLY A 13 59.22 31.41 40.19
C GLY A 13 58.05 32.30 40.55
N ASP A 14 57.88 32.48 41.78
CA ASP A 14 57.90 33.66 42.67
C ASP A 14 57.16 34.96 42.29
N ASP A 15 56.40 35.33 43.31
CA ASP A 15 56.25 36.63 43.95
C ASP A 15 55.20 37.69 43.53
N ASN A 16 54.40 38.00 44.60
CA ASN A 16 54.02 39.32 45.14
C ASN A 16 52.75 40.02 44.54
N ASP A 17 51.75 40.21 45.28
CA ASP A 17 51.33 41.30 46.13
C ASP A 17 49.83 41.27 46.52
N SER A 18 49.61 41.56 47.83
CA SER A 18 48.32 41.69 48.52
C SER A 18 47.67 43.07 48.26
N PRO A 19 46.53 43.41 48.93
CA PRO A 19 45.26 42.75 49.21
C PRO A 19 44.04 43.65 48.85
N SER A 20 42.89 43.01 48.64
CA SER A 20 41.66 43.79 48.75
C SER A 20 40.51 42.93 49.35
N HIS A 21 39.95 43.51 50.41
CA HIS A 21 38.82 43.07 51.20
C HIS A 21 37.64 42.55 50.39
N ARG A 22 37.23 41.28 50.61
CA ARG A 22 35.85 40.87 50.46
C ARG A 22 35.41 40.01 51.65
N ALA A 23 34.22 40.36 52.17
CA ALA A 23 33.54 39.82 53.29
C ALA A 23 33.46 38.32 53.36
N ARG A 24 33.67 37.72 54.52
CA ARG A 24 33.43 36.31 54.81
C ARG A 24 31.92 36.04 54.82
N GLU A 25 31.45 35.23 53.94
CA GLU A 25 30.21 34.49 54.11
C GLU A 25 30.37 33.38 55.15
N PRO A 26 29.34 33.16 56.01
CA PRO A 26 29.42 32.12 57.03
C PRO A 26 29.35 30.74 56.42
N ALA A 27 30.18 29.82 56.87
CA ALA A 27 30.22 28.40 56.48
C ALA A 27 28.86 27.72 56.72
N PRO A 28 28.42 26.82 55.81
CA PRO A 28 27.20 26.09 56.05
C PRO A 28 27.32 25.14 57.23
N SER A 29 26.37 25.26 58.15
CA SER A 29 26.20 24.37 59.29
C SER A 29 26.11 22.93 58.87
N VAL A 30 27.01 22.09 59.33
CA VAL A 30 26.95 20.62 59.19
C VAL A 30 25.72 20.14 59.95
N ALA A 31 24.66 19.77 59.23
CA ALA A 31 23.50 19.13 59.82
C ALA A 31 23.92 17.78 60.42
N ALA A 32 23.47 17.54 61.64
CA ALA A 32 23.68 16.25 62.33
C ALA A 32 23.11 15.09 61.48
N PRO A 33 23.74 13.92 61.46
CA PRO A 33 23.24 12.76 60.73
C PRO A 33 21.83 12.40 61.24
N PRO A 34 20.90 12.02 60.35
CA PRO A 34 19.58 11.59 60.76
C PRO A 34 19.68 10.35 61.63
N PRO A 35 18.78 10.17 62.62
CA PRO A 35 18.78 8.98 63.46
C PRO A 35 18.67 7.72 62.61
N PRO A 36 19.26 6.59 63.05
CA PRO A 36 19.17 5.33 62.32
C PRO A 36 17.70 4.98 62.11
N VAL A 37 17.32 4.83 60.82
CA VAL A 37 15.98 4.34 60.45
C VAL A 37 15.87 2.90 61.00
N SER A 38 14.98 2.73 61.94
CA SER A 38 14.62 1.39 62.43
C SER A 38 14.24 0.51 61.24
N PRO A 39 14.72 -0.73 61.15
CA PRO A 39 14.31 -1.64 60.09
C PRO A 39 12.79 -1.70 60.09
N PRO A 40 12.13 -1.69 58.92
CA PRO A 40 10.69 -1.79 58.84
C PRO A 40 10.28 -3.06 59.61
N ALA A 41 9.31 -2.90 60.50
CA ALA A 41 8.73 -4.02 61.25
C ALA A 41 8.40 -5.12 60.25
N ALA A 42 8.86 -6.33 60.54
CA ALA A 42 8.53 -7.49 59.72
C ALA A 42 6.99 -7.51 59.51
N ALA A 43 6.56 -7.45 58.26
CA ALA A 43 5.15 -7.57 57.93
C ALA A 43 4.59 -8.82 58.64
N PRO A 44 3.40 -8.73 59.25
CA PRO A 44 2.82 -9.90 59.91
C PRO A 44 2.81 -11.06 58.96
N ALA A 45 3.29 -12.22 59.35
CA ALA A 45 3.24 -13.44 58.59
C ALA A 45 1.76 -13.68 58.24
N VAL A 46 1.42 -13.41 56.97
CA VAL A 46 0.09 -13.72 56.45
C VAL A 46 0.01 -15.25 56.44
N ASP A 47 -0.89 -15.79 57.24
CA ASP A 47 -1.18 -17.21 57.24
C ASP A 47 -1.37 -17.69 55.81
N PRO A 48 -0.71 -18.77 55.36
CA PRO A 48 -0.85 -19.23 54.01
C PRO A 48 -2.34 -19.54 53.74
N ALA A 49 -2.89 -18.89 52.71
CA ALA A 49 -4.25 -19.20 52.28
C ALA A 49 -4.41 -20.72 52.11
N PRO A 50 -5.52 -21.29 52.53
CA PRO A 50 -5.70 -22.74 52.41
C PRO A 50 -5.49 -23.17 50.95
N PRO A 51 -4.80 -24.32 50.72
CA PRO A 51 -4.52 -24.78 49.37
C PRO A 51 -5.83 -24.98 48.62
N ALA A 52 -5.88 -24.55 47.35
CA ALA A 52 -7.08 -24.77 46.54
C ALA A 52 -7.25 -26.23 46.22
N VAL A 53 -8.50 -26.70 46.15
CA VAL A 53 -8.85 -28.10 45.96
C VAL A 53 -9.03 -28.39 44.47
N LEU A 54 -8.29 -29.39 43.96
CA LEU A 54 -8.43 -29.94 42.59
C LEU A 54 -9.57 -30.94 42.53
N ALA A 55 -10.74 -30.54 42.07
CA ALA A 55 -11.92 -31.37 41.88
C ALA A 55 -12.18 -31.69 40.41
N ASP A 56 -12.47 -32.92 40.03
CA ASP A 56 -12.56 -33.42 38.65
C ASP A 56 -13.61 -32.73 37.77
N HIS A 57 -14.69 -32.24 38.35
CA HIS A 57 -15.79 -31.56 37.66
C HIS A 57 -15.61 -30.03 37.61
N ALA A 58 -14.53 -29.51 38.14
CA ALA A 58 -14.24 -28.09 38.13
C ALA A 58 -13.83 -27.60 36.72
N ALA A 59 -14.09 -26.33 36.43
CA ALA A 59 -13.47 -25.64 35.30
C ALA A 59 -11.94 -25.62 35.46
N PRO A 60 -11.17 -25.27 34.39
CA PRO A 60 -9.73 -25.09 34.50
C PRO A 60 -9.35 -24.29 35.74
N MET A 61 -8.51 -24.84 36.59
CA MET A 61 -8.08 -24.21 37.82
C MET A 61 -6.81 -23.40 37.61
N SER A 62 -6.94 -22.08 37.55
CA SER A 62 -5.78 -21.19 37.50
C SER A 62 -5.01 -21.24 38.83
N LEU A 63 -3.71 -21.44 38.75
CA LEU A 63 -2.80 -21.36 39.89
C LEU A 63 -2.42 -19.94 40.27
N TRP A 64 -2.74 -18.94 39.45
CA TRP A 64 -2.32 -17.57 39.62
C TRP A 64 -2.61 -16.96 41.02
N PRO A 65 -3.81 -17.15 41.60
CA PRO A 65 -4.11 -16.56 42.91
C PRO A 65 -3.26 -17.12 44.06
N GLN A 66 -2.64 -18.28 43.85
CA GLN A 66 -1.85 -18.99 44.85
C GLN A 66 -0.37 -18.95 44.55
N LEU A 67 0.01 -18.44 43.37
CA LEU A 67 1.41 -18.31 42.98
C LEU A 67 2.13 -17.34 43.91
N ARG A 68 3.26 -17.79 44.41
CA ARG A 68 4.25 -16.97 45.11
C ARG A 68 5.49 -16.89 44.25
N VAL A 69 6.17 -15.77 44.31
CA VAL A 69 7.34 -15.47 43.45
C VAL A 69 8.58 -15.35 44.29
N TRP A 70 9.64 -15.97 43.84
CA TRP A 70 10.99 -15.72 44.33
C TRP A 70 11.91 -15.28 43.19
N ALA A 71 12.25 -14.00 43.18
CA ALA A 71 13.22 -13.44 42.28
C ALA A 71 14.60 -13.55 42.91
N SER A 72 15.49 -14.35 42.33
CA SER A 72 16.83 -14.55 42.84
C SER A 72 17.82 -14.72 41.69
N ASP A 73 18.96 -14.06 41.81
CA ASP A 73 20.13 -14.25 40.95
C ASP A 73 20.89 -15.56 41.30
N GLU A 74 20.52 -16.26 42.38
CA GLU A 74 21.12 -17.55 42.75
C GLU A 74 20.79 -18.62 41.70
N HIS A 75 21.84 -19.20 41.14
CA HIS A 75 21.73 -20.39 40.28
C HIS A 75 21.38 -21.61 41.14
N VAL A 76 20.06 -21.82 41.34
CA VAL A 76 19.61 -23.05 41.99
C VAL A 76 19.81 -24.22 41.04
N ARG A 77 20.76 -25.07 41.38
CA ARG A 77 21.11 -26.28 40.56
C ARG A 77 20.12 -27.44 40.80
N ASN A 78 19.66 -27.57 42.03
CA ASN A 78 18.71 -28.63 42.41
C ASN A 78 17.36 -27.98 42.87
N PRO A 79 16.28 -28.16 42.13
CA PRO A 79 14.96 -27.65 42.54
C PRO A 79 14.46 -28.20 43.89
N ASP A 80 14.95 -29.37 44.35
CA ASP A 80 14.52 -29.98 45.59
C ASP A 80 14.88 -29.10 46.82
N GLU A 81 15.98 -28.33 46.74
CA GLU A 81 16.41 -27.40 47.78
C GLU A 81 15.41 -26.25 48.00
N LEU A 82 14.56 -25.98 46.99
CA LEU A 82 13.57 -24.91 47.09
C LEU A 82 12.39 -25.26 47.99
N LEU A 83 12.08 -26.53 48.19
CA LEU A 83 11.05 -26.95 49.12
C LEU A 83 11.41 -26.62 50.59
N GLU A 84 12.70 -26.56 50.90
CA GLU A 84 13.18 -26.16 52.24
C GLU A 84 13.24 -24.64 52.41
N ARG A 85 13.04 -23.88 51.31
CA ARG A 85 13.16 -22.40 51.25
C ARG A 85 11.86 -21.72 50.80
N LEU A 86 10.70 -22.37 51.02
CA LEU A 86 9.39 -21.82 50.61
C LEU A 86 9.03 -20.51 51.34
N ASP A 87 9.67 -20.26 52.48
CA ASP A 87 9.60 -18.97 53.24
C ASP A 87 10.12 -17.78 52.42
N ARG A 88 11.00 -18.00 51.44
CA ARG A 88 11.54 -16.95 50.56
C ARG A 88 10.60 -16.54 49.43
N PHE A 89 9.57 -17.32 49.17
CA PHE A 89 8.59 -17.00 48.16
C PHE A 89 7.55 -16.03 48.70
N THR A 90 7.44 -14.87 48.09
CA THR A 90 6.50 -13.83 48.48
C THR A 90 5.27 -13.78 47.60
N PRO A 91 4.10 -13.41 48.13
CA PRO A 91 2.96 -13.08 47.29
C PRO A 91 3.33 -12.00 46.28
N HIS A 92 2.64 -11.96 45.14
CA HIS A 92 2.82 -10.94 44.12
C HIS A 92 1.57 -10.06 44.00
N ASP A 93 1.78 -8.76 43.71
CA ASP A 93 0.70 -7.81 43.46
C ASP A 93 0.44 -7.62 41.93
N ALA A 94 1.03 -8.50 41.11
CA ALA A 94 0.95 -8.39 39.67
C ALA A 94 -0.46 -8.75 39.14
N PRO A 95 -0.91 -8.12 38.04
CA PRO A 95 -2.16 -8.46 37.36
C PRO A 95 -2.22 -9.93 36.97
N THR A 96 -3.43 -10.45 36.80
CA THR A 96 -3.65 -11.86 36.50
C THR A 96 -2.78 -12.38 35.37
N ASN A 97 -2.04 -13.45 35.62
CA ASN A 97 -1.17 -14.18 34.70
C ASN A 97 0.02 -13.38 34.14
N ASN A 98 0.45 -12.28 34.75
CA ASN A 98 1.46 -11.43 34.15
C ASN A 98 2.39 -10.78 35.19
N LEU A 99 3.68 -11.13 35.13
CA LEU A 99 4.73 -10.56 35.96
C LEU A 99 5.47 -9.40 35.30
N GLY A 100 5.06 -8.98 34.09
CA GLY A 100 5.77 -7.94 33.34
C GLY A 100 7.09 -8.44 32.76
N ARG A 101 8.01 -7.49 32.45
CA ARG A 101 9.35 -7.82 31.98
C ARG A 101 10.26 -8.16 33.14
N LEU A 102 10.93 -9.30 33.04
CA LEU A 102 11.88 -9.79 34.05
C LEU A 102 13.31 -9.56 33.56
N GLY A 103 14.18 -9.08 34.46
CA GLY A 103 15.61 -8.93 34.16
C GLY A 103 16.40 -10.24 34.30
N HIS A 104 15.85 -11.22 35.00
CA HIS A 104 16.46 -12.53 35.28
C HIS A 104 15.39 -13.61 35.40
N ALA A 105 15.79 -14.88 35.47
CA ALA A 105 14.85 -15.98 35.70
C ALA A 105 14.23 -15.88 37.10
N VAL A 106 12.94 -16.22 37.20
CA VAL A 106 12.21 -16.25 38.48
C VAL A 106 11.68 -17.65 38.75
N TRP A 107 11.58 -17.97 40.04
CA TRP A 107 10.91 -19.15 40.51
C TRP A 107 9.51 -18.80 41.03
N LEU A 108 8.56 -19.65 40.67
CA LEU A 108 7.16 -19.54 41.08
C LEU A 108 6.82 -20.81 41.84
N HIS A 109 6.03 -20.69 42.93
CA HIS A 109 5.52 -21.81 43.72
C HIS A 109 4.01 -21.68 43.91
N ALA A 110 3.30 -22.79 43.77
CA ALA A 110 1.91 -22.93 44.17
C ALA A 110 1.68 -24.28 44.83
N ALA A 111 0.81 -24.29 45.85
CA ALA A 111 0.37 -25.52 46.52
C ALA A 111 -1.11 -25.75 46.28
N VAL A 112 -1.49 -26.99 45.99
CA VAL A 112 -2.88 -27.42 45.81
C VAL A 112 -3.15 -28.72 46.59
N GLN A 113 -4.40 -28.96 46.92
CA GLN A 113 -4.88 -30.21 47.53
C GLN A 113 -5.68 -30.97 46.50
N VAL A 114 -5.35 -32.23 46.23
CA VAL A 114 -6.12 -33.10 45.33
C VAL A 114 -7.36 -33.60 46.08
N ASP A 115 -8.53 -33.49 45.43
CA ASP A 115 -9.78 -33.99 46.01
C ASP A 115 -9.69 -35.51 46.24
N VAL A 116 -10.33 -35.97 47.31
CA VAL A 116 -10.38 -37.42 47.68
C VAL A 116 -11.10 -38.25 46.64
N ASP A 117 -12.00 -37.65 45.88
CA ASP A 117 -12.79 -38.29 44.82
C ASP A 117 -12.18 -38.12 43.42
N SER A 118 -10.97 -37.51 43.29
CA SER A 118 -10.32 -37.26 42.01
C SER A 118 -9.80 -38.53 41.35
N ASP A 119 -9.98 -38.63 40.02
CA ASP A 119 -9.37 -39.70 39.18
C ASP A 119 -7.86 -39.61 39.06
N GLY A 120 -7.25 -38.53 39.59
CA GLY A 120 -5.84 -38.28 39.62
C GLY A 120 -5.20 -37.84 38.28
N ARG A 121 -5.93 -37.87 37.18
CA ARG A 121 -5.40 -37.51 35.85
C ARG A 121 -5.50 -36.02 35.55
N TRP A 122 -4.41 -35.32 35.61
CA TRP A 122 -4.40 -33.89 35.42
C TRP A 122 -3.36 -33.46 34.38
N LEU A 123 -3.59 -32.33 33.74
CA LEU A 123 -2.64 -31.63 32.89
C LEU A 123 -2.28 -30.32 33.56
N LEU A 124 -0.99 -30.05 33.70
CA LEU A 124 -0.49 -28.71 33.96
C LEU A 124 -0.27 -28.01 32.61
N VAL A 125 -1.04 -26.96 32.39
CA VAL A 125 -1.08 -26.22 31.12
C VAL A 125 -0.58 -24.81 31.35
N LEU A 126 0.42 -24.41 30.55
CA LEU A 126 0.95 -23.06 30.47
C LEU A 126 0.57 -22.51 29.08
N ASN A 127 -0.60 -21.87 29.00
CA ASN A 127 -1.22 -21.47 27.73
C ASN A 127 -0.66 -20.14 27.18
N HIS A 128 0.66 -20.10 26.95
CA HIS A 128 1.37 -18.99 26.33
C HIS A 128 2.51 -19.51 25.44
N ALA A 129 2.22 -19.70 24.16
CA ALA A 129 3.15 -20.34 23.20
C ALA A 129 4.50 -19.60 23.05
N PRO A 130 4.58 -18.22 23.10
CA PRO A 130 5.85 -17.51 22.97
C PRO A 130 6.77 -17.58 24.18
N LEU A 131 6.36 -18.14 25.31
CA LEU A 131 7.21 -18.27 26.49
C LEU A 131 8.50 -19.02 26.13
N ASN A 132 9.68 -18.46 26.45
CA ASN A 132 10.94 -18.94 25.91
C ASN A 132 11.45 -20.21 26.61
N ASP A 133 11.59 -20.18 27.92
CA ASP A 133 12.12 -21.31 28.71
C ASP A 133 11.40 -21.40 30.05
N ALA A 134 10.91 -22.58 30.37
CA ALA A 134 10.29 -22.89 31.65
C ALA A 134 10.71 -24.29 32.12
N LEU A 135 11.04 -24.39 33.40
CA LEU A 135 11.27 -25.67 34.06
C LEU A 135 10.15 -25.91 35.07
N LEU A 136 9.29 -26.87 34.76
CA LEU A 136 8.18 -27.30 35.61
C LEU A 136 8.64 -28.49 36.45
N VAL A 137 8.46 -28.41 37.77
CA VAL A 137 8.72 -29.50 38.71
C VAL A 137 7.51 -29.69 39.61
N VAL A 138 7.04 -30.91 39.76
CA VAL A 138 5.86 -31.24 40.56
C VAL A 138 6.25 -32.17 41.69
N TYR A 139 5.82 -31.84 42.87
CA TYR A 139 6.06 -32.61 44.07
C TYR A 139 4.69 -33.05 44.67
N GLU A 140 4.65 -34.29 45.15
CA GLU A 140 3.52 -34.85 45.87
C GLU A 140 4.02 -35.29 47.24
N ASP A 141 3.44 -34.73 48.30
CA ASP A 141 3.84 -34.94 49.72
C ASP A 141 5.40 -34.80 49.88
N GLY A 142 6.00 -33.79 49.25
CA GLY A 142 7.44 -33.50 49.31
C GLY A 142 8.31 -34.38 48.42
N ARG A 143 7.75 -35.36 47.71
CA ARG A 143 8.50 -36.22 46.78
C ARG A 143 8.31 -35.74 45.34
N ARG A 144 9.39 -35.53 44.61
CA ARG A 144 9.33 -35.16 43.18
C ARG A 144 8.74 -36.32 42.36
N ILE A 145 7.63 -36.01 41.64
CA ILE A 145 6.95 -36.96 40.76
C ILE A 145 7.11 -36.67 39.29
N ALA A 146 7.30 -35.37 38.91
CA ALA A 146 7.51 -34.99 37.53
C ALA A 146 8.45 -33.79 37.40
N GLN A 147 9.20 -33.78 36.29
CA GLN A 147 10.05 -32.65 35.89
C GLN A 147 10.04 -32.54 34.37
N HIS A 148 9.62 -31.36 33.85
CA HIS A 148 9.55 -31.12 32.42
C HIS A 148 10.18 -29.79 32.04
N ARG A 149 10.89 -29.75 30.92
CA ARG A 149 11.30 -28.51 30.28
C ARG A 149 10.26 -28.13 29.23
N LEU A 150 9.82 -26.90 29.29
CA LEU A 150 8.79 -26.34 28.45
C LEU A 150 9.30 -25.03 27.84
N GLY A 151 8.65 -24.53 26.81
CA GLY A 151 8.98 -23.23 26.21
C GLY A 151 9.33 -23.31 24.74
N SER A 152 9.31 -22.14 24.09
CA SER A 152 9.55 -22.02 22.66
C SER A 152 11.00 -22.27 22.25
N PHE A 153 11.93 -22.27 23.21
CA PHE A 153 13.34 -22.62 22.97
C PHE A 153 13.62 -24.12 22.96
N HIS A 154 12.61 -24.94 23.22
CA HIS A 154 12.72 -26.39 23.11
C HIS A 154 11.99 -26.88 21.86
N PRO A 155 12.58 -27.87 21.11
CA PRO A 155 11.92 -28.43 19.93
C PRO A 155 10.51 -28.94 20.28
N TYR A 156 9.60 -28.78 19.32
CA TYR A 156 8.22 -29.24 19.53
C TYR A 156 8.14 -30.76 19.76
N ALA A 157 9.01 -31.52 19.09
CA ALA A 157 9.11 -32.98 19.23
C ALA A 157 9.49 -33.44 20.64
N ASP A 158 10.16 -32.58 21.42
CA ASP A 158 10.61 -32.90 22.80
C ASP A 158 9.55 -32.51 23.85
N ARG A 159 8.41 -31.98 23.44
CA ARG A 159 7.33 -31.57 24.37
C ARG A 159 6.67 -32.79 25.02
N PRO A 160 6.38 -32.73 26.32
CA PRO A 160 5.66 -33.80 27.02
C PRO A 160 4.30 -34.13 26.39
N LEU A 161 3.63 -33.13 25.84
CA LEU A 161 2.39 -33.26 25.08
C LEU A 161 2.49 -32.47 23.77
N PRO A 162 2.06 -33.05 22.63
CA PRO A 162 2.14 -32.41 21.32
C PRO A 162 1.00 -31.41 21.14
N THR A 163 1.02 -30.31 21.92
CA THR A 163 0.04 -29.23 21.89
C THR A 163 0.70 -27.90 21.52
N ARG A 164 -0.08 -26.98 20.97
CA ARG A 164 0.34 -25.61 20.62
C ARG A 164 0.83 -24.85 21.87
N ALA A 165 0.10 -24.96 22.97
CA ALA A 165 0.49 -24.48 24.28
C ALA A 165 1.46 -25.46 24.94
N HIS A 166 2.14 -25.03 26.00
CA HIS A 166 3.01 -25.90 26.78
C HIS A 166 2.18 -26.65 27.82
N ALA A 167 2.19 -27.98 27.77
CA ALA A 167 1.43 -28.80 28.70
C ALA A 167 2.22 -30.06 29.10
N ALA A 168 2.00 -30.51 30.33
CA ALA A 168 2.56 -31.73 30.85
C ALA A 168 1.50 -32.54 31.59
N ALA A 169 1.46 -33.85 31.35
CA ALA A 169 0.60 -34.75 32.09
C ALA A 169 1.20 -35.09 33.46
N VAL A 170 0.37 -35.09 34.47
CA VAL A 170 0.73 -35.46 35.83
C VAL A 170 -0.34 -36.38 36.40
N ASP A 171 0.10 -37.52 36.97
CA ASP A 171 -0.81 -38.44 37.69
C ASP A 171 -0.64 -38.17 39.19
N LEU A 172 -1.70 -37.70 39.83
CA LEU A 172 -1.74 -37.26 41.22
C LEU A 172 -2.59 -38.22 42.05
N ARG A 173 -2.18 -38.49 43.27
CA ARG A 173 -3.00 -39.30 44.18
C ARG A 173 -4.10 -38.48 44.81
N ALA A 174 -5.30 -39.07 44.90
CA ALA A 174 -6.40 -38.48 45.61
C ALA A 174 -6.04 -38.21 47.08
N GLY A 175 -6.47 -37.06 47.59
CA GLY A 175 -6.24 -36.66 48.97
C GLY A 175 -4.83 -36.16 49.30
N THR A 176 -3.89 -36.07 48.32
CA THR A 176 -2.51 -35.63 48.57
C THR A 176 -2.34 -34.11 48.36
N ARG A 177 -1.30 -33.59 48.98
CA ARG A 177 -0.83 -32.23 48.73
C ARG A 177 0.16 -32.20 47.57
N VAL A 178 -0.03 -31.28 46.64
CA VAL A 178 0.85 -31.10 45.48
C VAL A 178 1.47 -29.71 45.53
N ASP A 179 2.80 -29.67 45.48
CA ASP A 179 3.60 -28.44 45.35
C ASP A 179 4.14 -28.33 43.91
N VAL A 180 3.83 -27.25 43.24
CA VAL A 180 4.29 -26.96 41.85
C VAL A 180 5.33 -25.88 41.90
N LEU A 181 6.54 -26.19 41.44
CA LEU A 181 7.61 -25.23 41.20
C LEU A 181 7.75 -24.97 39.70
N LEU A 182 7.76 -23.71 39.31
CA LEU A 182 7.97 -23.30 37.92
C LEU A 182 9.08 -22.23 37.85
N ARG A 183 10.19 -22.55 37.18
CA ARG A 183 11.19 -21.57 36.81
C ARG A 183 10.83 -20.98 35.47
N VAL A 184 10.80 -19.67 35.35
CA VAL A 184 10.50 -18.96 34.10
C VAL A 184 11.67 -18.06 33.73
N SER A 185 12.12 -18.19 32.49
CA SER A 185 13.10 -17.31 31.86
C SER A 185 12.60 -16.92 30.48
N THR A 186 12.36 -15.63 30.26
CA THR A 186 11.82 -15.14 29.00
C THR A 186 12.36 -13.76 28.66
N ARG A 187 12.56 -13.51 27.35
CA ARG A 187 13.01 -12.19 26.83
C ARG A 187 11.89 -11.19 26.80
N GLY A 188 10.67 -11.67 26.57
CA GLY A 188 9.46 -10.84 26.51
C GLY A 188 8.86 -10.58 27.90
N ALA A 189 7.55 -10.33 27.94
CA ALA A 189 6.79 -10.28 29.17
C ALA A 189 6.62 -11.68 29.76
N ALA A 190 6.80 -11.85 31.07
CA ALA A 190 6.56 -13.10 31.77
C ALA A 190 5.06 -13.32 31.98
N ILE A 191 4.39 -13.75 30.93
CA ILE A 191 2.99 -14.13 30.93
C ILE A 191 2.91 -15.64 31.26
N VAL A 192 2.32 -15.96 32.43
CA VAL A 192 2.35 -17.29 33.03
C VAL A 192 0.92 -17.74 33.36
N PRO A 193 0.07 -18.04 32.37
CA PRO A 193 -1.28 -18.58 32.61
C PRO A 193 -1.21 -20.07 32.93
N LEU A 194 -0.70 -20.39 34.11
CA LEU A 194 -0.53 -21.75 34.59
C LEU A 194 -1.83 -22.24 35.22
N ALA A 195 -2.33 -23.38 34.76
CA ALA A 195 -3.57 -23.98 35.27
C ALA A 195 -3.49 -25.50 35.29
N PHE A 196 -4.27 -26.11 36.21
CA PHE A 196 -4.61 -27.50 36.10
C PHE A 196 -5.88 -27.67 35.25
N GLU A 197 -5.81 -28.57 34.28
CA GLU A 197 -6.92 -28.86 33.38
C GLU A 197 -7.11 -30.37 33.18
N LYS A 198 -8.33 -30.79 32.88
CA LYS A 198 -8.61 -32.17 32.44
C LYS A 198 -8.29 -32.31 30.93
N PRO A 199 -7.86 -33.51 30.48
CA PRO A 199 -7.51 -33.72 29.05
C PRO A 199 -8.63 -33.34 28.09
N ALA A 200 -9.89 -33.63 28.41
CA ALA A 200 -11.03 -33.28 27.58
C ALA A 200 -11.26 -31.75 27.46
N THR A 201 -10.87 -30.99 28.48
CA THR A 201 -10.99 -29.54 28.50
C THR A 201 -9.94 -28.90 27.62
N LEU A 202 -8.67 -29.34 27.74
CA LEU A 202 -7.58 -28.90 26.89
C LEU A 202 -7.86 -29.18 25.40
N LEU A 203 -8.33 -30.41 25.05
CA LEU A 203 -8.66 -30.75 23.67
C LEU A 203 -9.74 -29.83 23.07
N ARG A 204 -10.79 -29.49 23.84
CA ARG A 204 -11.82 -28.54 23.39
C ARG A 204 -11.28 -27.13 23.23
N ALA A 205 -10.43 -26.66 24.14
CA ALA A 205 -9.81 -25.36 24.09
C ALA A 205 -8.86 -25.23 22.89
N GLU A 206 -8.01 -26.24 22.66
CA GLU A 206 -7.11 -26.30 21.50
C GLU A 206 -7.88 -26.35 20.18
N GLY A 207 -8.94 -27.15 20.07
CA GLY A 207 -9.77 -27.22 18.86
C GLY A 207 -10.42 -25.86 18.53
N ARG A 208 -10.91 -25.12 19.53
CA ARG A 208 -11.43 -23.76 19.33
C ARG A 208 -10.33 -22.77 18.90
N ALA A 209 -9.18 -22.82 19.56
CA ALA A 209 -8.06 -21.94 19.23
C ALA A 209 -7.58 -22.19 17.81
N GLN A 210 -7.39 -23.46 17.41
CA GLN A 210 -6.99 -23.82 16.04
C GLN A 210 -8.00 -23.39 14.99
N LEU A 211 -9.31 -23.51 15.27
CA LEU A 211 -10.36 -23.03 14.37
C LEU A 211 -10.28 -21.51 14.18
N LEU A 212 -10.19 -20.74 15.29
CA LEU A 212 -10.12 -19.27 15.21
C LEU A 212 -8.87 -18.78 14.49
N HIS A 213 -7.71 -19.36 14.81
CA HIS A 213 -6.45 -19.02 14.12
C HIS A 213 -6.44 -19.48 12.66
N GLY A 214 -7.10 -20.62 12.36
CA GLY A 214 -7.28 -21.10 10.99
C GLY A 214 -8.14 -20.16 10.15
N ILE A 215 -9.21 -19.59 10.72
CA ILE A 215 -10.04 -18.56 10.07
C ILE A 215 -9.22 -17.29 9.84
N ASP A 216 -8.50 -16.81 10.84
CA ASP A 216 -7.64 -15.61 10.71
C ASP A 216 -6.61 -15.78 9.59
N LEU A 217 -5.86 -16.88 9.62
CA LEU A 217 -4.87 -17.20 8.59
C LEU A 217 -5.52 -17.37 7.21
N GLY A 218 -6.64 -18.10 7.12
CA GLY A 218 -7.35 -18.31 5.86
C GLY A 218 -7.82 -17.01 5.21
N LEU A 219 -8.39 -16.09 5.99
CA LEU A 219 -8.80 -14.76 5.52
C LEU A 219 -7.58 -13.93 5.09
N THR A 220 -6.50 -13.95 5.88
CA THR A 220 -5.28 -13.20 5.54
C THR A 220 -4.59 -13.77 4.29
N PHE A 221 -4.58 -15.10 4.10
CA PHE A 221 -4.11 -15.73 2.85
C PHE A 221 -4.97 -15.36 1.65
N ALA A 222 -6.29 -15.30 1.78
CA ALA A 222 -7.17 -14.85 0.69
C ALA A 222 -6.88 -13.40 0.30
N MET A 223 -6.64 -12.51 1.28
CA MET A 223 -6.23 -11.12 1.03
C MET A 223 -4.84 -11.04 0.38
N LEU A 224 -3.90 -11.89 0.79
CA LEU A 224 -2.57 -12.00 0.17
C LEU A 224 -2.68 -12.42 -1.30
N ALA A 225 -3.44 -13.46 -1.59
CA ALA A 225 -3.68 -13.93 -2.97
C ALA A 225 -4.32 -12.84 -3.82
N TYR A 226 -5.30 -12.11 -3.28
CA TYR A 226 -5.91 -10.96 -3.95
C TYR A 226 -4.89 -9.84 -4.23
N ALA A 227 -4.06 -9.47 -3.24
CA ALA A 227 -3.03 -8.44 -3.41
C ALA A 227 -1.98 -8.83 -4.46
N LEU A 228 -1.53 -10.10 -4.46
CA LEU A 228 -0.62 -10.64 -5.47
C LEU A 228 -1.25 -10.66 -6.86
N GLY A 229 -2.51 -11.07 -6.98
CA GLY A 229 -3.27 -11.03 -8.24
C GLY A 229 -3.34 -9.62 -8.81
N LEU A 230 -3.64 -8.61 -7.97
CA LEU A 230 -3.62 -7.21 -8.40
C LEU A 230 -2.21 -6.72 -8.75
N ALA A 231 -1.19 -7.13 -8.00
CA ALA A 231 0.20 -6.76 -8.27
C ALA A 231 0.66 -7.22 -9.65
N VAL A 232 0.31 -8.45 -10.04
CA VAL A 232 0.62 -9.02 -11.36
C VAL A 232 -0.24 -8.37 -12.45
N LEU A 233 -1.56 -8.33 -12.26
CA LEU A 233 -2.50 -7.84 -13.28
C LEU A 233 -2.30 -6.37 -13.63
N LEU A 234 -2.09 -5.53 -12.61
CA LEU A 234 -1.93 -4.08 -12.78
C LEU A 234 -0.45 -3.63 -12.81
N ARG A 235 0.49 -4.56 -12.62
CA ARG A 235 1.93 -4.27 -12.45
C ARG A 235 2.16 -3.16 -11.41
N ASP A 236 1.34 -3.13 -10.35
CA ASP A 236 1.33 -2.08 -9.33
C ASP A 236 2.25 -2.42 -8.16
N ARG A 237 3.28 -1.61 -7.96
CA ARG A 237 4.25 -1.78 -6.86
C ARG A 237 3.63 -1.63 -5.47
N ALA A 238 2.55 -0.87 -5.33
CA ALA A 238 1.86 -0.72 -4.05
C ALA A 238 1.17 -2.03 -3.65
N SER A 239 0.52 -2.71 -4.61
CA SER A 239 -0.10 -4.01 -4.38
C SER A 239 0.92 -5.08 -3.98
N PHE A 240 2.10 -5.09 -4.64
CA PHE A 240 3.20 -5.99 -4.28
C PHE A 240 3.74 -5.72 -2.85
N ALA A 241 3.92 -4.45 -2.50
CA ALA A 241 4.36 -4.06 -1.16
C ALA A 241 3.33 -4.45 -0.08
N PHE A 242 2.03 -4.31 -0.39
CA PHE A 242 0.96 -4.75 0.51
C PHE A 242 0.94 -6.28 0.69
N ALA A 243 1.24 -7.04 -0.35
CA ALA A 243 1.43 -8.49 -0.23
C ALA A 243 2.55 -8.84 0.75
N GLY A 244 3.66 -8.09 0.74
CA GLY A 244 4.76 -8.24 1.70
C GLY A 244 4.32 -7.97 3.15
N LEU A 245 3.47 -6.95 3.38
CA LEU A 245 2.86 -6.68 4.69
C LEU A 245 2.03 -7.89 5.16
N LEU A 246 1.14 -8.42 4.30
CA LEU A 246 0.30 -9.55 4.65
C LEU A 246 1.09 -10.84 4.90
N ALA A 247 2.15 -11.07 4.12
CA ALA A 247 3.05 -12.21 4.34
C ALA A 247 3.76 -12.11 5.70
N GLY A 248 4.25 -10.92 6.07
CA GLY A 248 4.82 -10.67 7.39
C GLY A 248 3.78 -10.85 8.51
N SER A 249 2.55 -10.36 8.31
CA SER A 249 1.43 -10.53 9.23
C SER A 249 1.11 -12.02 9.49
N ILE A 250 1.02 -12.83 8.43
CA ILE A 250 0.84 -14.29 8.53
C ILE A 250 1.96 -14.89 9.37
N GLY A 251 3.21 -14.52 9.10
CA GLY A 251 4.36 -15.01 9.84
C GLY A 251 4.30 -14.68 11.33
N VAL A 252 3.92 -13.44 11.69
CA VAL A 252 3.73 -13.02 13.09
C VAL A 252 2.63 -13.86 13.76
N VAL A 253 1.47 -14.02 13.12
CA VAL A 253 0.37 -14.85 13.68
C VAL A 253 0.82 -16.28 13.88
N VAL A 254 1.46 -16.89 12.90
CA VAL A 254 1.95 -18.28 12.96
C VAL A 254 2.98 -18.47 14.09
N PHE A 255 3.85 -17.46 14.31
CA PHE A 255 4.83 -17.48 15.39
C PHE A 255 4.18 -17.32 16.76
N GLU A 256 3.40 -16.26 16.97
CA GLU A 256 2.80 -15.90 18.25
C GLU A 256 1.78 -16.93 18.75
N THR A 257 1.07 -17.59 17.83
CA THR A 257 0.10 -18.64 18.18
C THR A 257 0.72 -20.00 18.47
N GLY A 258 2.00 -20.21 18.15
CA GLY A 258 2.68 -21.49 18.27
C GLY A 258 2.38 -22.51 17.17
N LEU A 259 1.55 -22.14 16.17
CA LEU A 259 1.25 -23.01 15.02
C LEU A 259 2.51 -23.29 14.18
N GLY A 260 3.41 -22.34 14.13
CA GLY A 260 4.67 -22.52 13.41
C GLY A 260 5.54 -23.61 14.00
N GLN A 261 5.65 -23.68 15.34
CA GLN A 261 6.37 -24.77 16.01
C GLN A 261 5.68 -26.11 15.80
N GLN A 262 4.37 -26.13 15.76
CA GLN A 262 3.58 -27.35 15.61
C GLN A 262 3.65 -27.93 14.19
N TYR A 263 3.74 -27.09 13.13
CA TYR A 263 3.54 -27.56 11.75
C TYR A 263 4.66 -27.19 10.78
N LEU A 264 5.50 -26.18 11.07
CA LEU A 264 6.45 -25.65 10.08
C LEU A 264 7.92 -25.83 10.49
N TRP A 265 8.27 -25.67 11.78
CA TRP A 265 9.66 -25.75 12.26
C TRP A 265 9.78 -26.56 13.52
N GLU A 266 9.15 -27.73 13.53
CA GLU A 266 9.11 -28.68 14.64
C GLU A 266 10.48 -29.06 15.22
N GLN A 267 11.51 -29.18 14.37
CA GLN A 267 12.85 -29.63 14.71
C GLN A 267 13.92 -28.54 14.56
N GLN A 268 13.56 -27.28 14.38
CA GLN A 268 14.51 -26.21 14.11
C GLN A 268 15.29 -25.79 15.38
N SER A 269 16.50 -25.26 15.14
CA SER A 269 17.38 -24.79 16.21
C SER A 269 16.77 -23.59 16.95
N VAL A 270 17.02 -23.53 18.25
CA VAL A 270 16.62 -22.43 19.15
C VAL A 270 17.05 -21.07 18.63
N GLY A 271 18.25 -20.98 18.06
CA GLY A 271 18.80 -19.72 17.53
C GLY A 271 17.98 -19.13 16.39
N LEU A 272 17.50 -19.95 15.46
CA LEU A 272 16.66 -19.50 14.35
C LEU A 272 15.25 -19.17 14.81
N VAL A 273 14.61 -20.08 15.57
CA VAL A 273 13.24 -19.89 16.06
C VAL A 273 13.11 -18.60 16.87
N GLY A 274 14.09 -18.28 17.72
CA GLY A 274 14.11 -17.06 18.51
C GLY A 274 14.14 -15.76 17.70
N LYS A 275 14.49 -15.83 16.39
CA LYS A 275 14.54 -14.65 15.49
C LYS A 275 13.30 -14.50 14.60
N LEU A 276 12.51 -15.57 14.42
CA LEU A 276 11.41 -15.59 13.45
C LEU A 276 10.33 -14.54 13.73
N GLY A 277 9.97 -14.33 15.00
CA GLY A 277 8.98 -13.32 15.38
C GLY A 277 9.39 -11.91 14.92
N ALA A 278 10.64 -11.53 15.24
CA ALA A 278 11.19 -10.23 14.82
C ALA A 278 11.36 -10.14 13.29
N ALA A 279 11.80 -11.22 12.65
CA ALA A 279 11.95 -11.27 11.19
C ALA A 279 10.62 -11.04 10.46
N PHE A 280 9.52 -11.69 10.89
CA PHE A 280 8.19 -11.48 10.34
C PHE A 280 7.65 -10.08 10.62
N ALA A 281 7.90 -9.53 11.81
CA ALA A 281 7.53 -8.16 12.14
C ALA A 281 8.28 -7.13 11.26
N LEU A 282 9.56 -7.35 10.96
CA LEU A 282 10.34 -6.53 10.04
C LEU A 282 9.84 -6.65 8.59
N LEU A 283 9.46 -7.84 8.14
CA LEU A 283 8.84 -8.03 6.82
C LEU A 283 7.53 -7.26 6.72
N MET A 284 6.68 -7.35 7.74
CA MET A 284 5.43 -6.60 7.85
C MET A 284 5.68 -5.09 7.79
N ALA A 285 6.66 -4.58 8.54
CA ALA A 285 7.03 -3.17 8.55
C ALA A 285 7.58 -2.69 7.20
N ALA A 286 8.45 -3.47 6.55
CA ALA A 286 8.98 -3.17 5.23
C ALA A 286 7.87 -3.10 4.18
N GLY A 287 6.93 -4.04 4.23
CA GLY A 287 5.73 -4.06 3.40
C GLY A 287 4.85 -2.83 3.62
N ALA A 288 4.55 -2.49 4.88
CA ALA A 288 3.76 -1.31 5.26
C ALA A 288 4.41 -0.01 4.77
N ALA A 289 5.69 0.20 5.06
CA ALA A 289 6.44 1.39 4.64
C ALA A 289 6.45 1.52 3.11
N SER A 290 6.75 0.44 2.40
CA SER A 290 6.76 0.42 0.92
C SER A 290 5.37 0.65 0.33
N PHE A 291 4.31 0.09 0.92
CA PHE A 291 2.93 0.31 0.50
C PHE A 291 2.55 1.79 0.60
N LEU A 292 2.77 2.40 1.76
CA LEU A 292 2.48 3.83 1.99
C LEU A 292 3.24 4.73 1.01
N ARG A 293 4.51 4.43 0.74
CA ARG A 293 5.33 5.15 -0.25
C ARG A 293 4.69 5.13 -1.63
N HIS A 294 4.39 3.94 -2.14
CA HIS A 294 3.89 3.80 -3.51
C HIS A 294 2.42 4.22 -3.64
N ALA A 295 1.64 4.12 -2.56
CA ALA A 295 0.24 4.52 -2.57
C ALA A 295 0.02 6.01 -2.38
N LEU A 296 0.81 6.69 -1.51
CA LEU A 296 0.47 8.02 -1.01
C LEU A 296 1.57 9.10 -1.11
N THR A 297 2.87 8.75 -0.93
CA THR A 297 3.89 9.77 -0.62
C THR A 297 4.81 10.15 -1.76
N ARG A 298 5.06 9.27 -2.73
CA ARG A 298 6.15 9.36 -3.71
C ARG A 298 6.24 10.69 -4.47
N ARG A 299 5.13 11.42 -4.66
CA ARG A 299 5.10 12.73 -5.31
C ARG A 299 4.61 13.86 -4.41
N ALA A 300 3.99 13.53 -3.28
CA ALA A 300 3.27 14.49 -2.45
C ALA A 300 4.03 14.94 -1.21
N LEU A 301 4.91 14.09 -0.65
CA LEU A 301 5.63 14.30 0.61
C LEU A 301 7.05 13.71 0.53
N PRO A 302 8.02 14.41 -0.10
CA PRO A 302 9.34 13.83 -0.38
C PRO A 302 10.13 13.44 0.88
N ILE A 303 10.02 14.21 1.96
CA ILE A 303 10.70 13.90 3.24
C ILE A 303 10.12 12.61 3.85
N VAL A 304 8.79 12.50 3.95
CA VAL A 304 8.13 11.29 4.47
C VAL A 304 8.44 10.08 3.60
N ASP A 305 8.47 10.24 2.27
CA ASP A 305 8.88 9.19 1.33
C ASP A 305 10.31 8.73 1.59
N GLY A 306 11.24 9.67 1.79
CA GLY A 306 12.64 9.38 2.09
C GLY A 306 12.80 8.58 3.40
N VAL A 307 12.11 9.00 4.46
CA VAL A 307 12.14 8.31 5.76
C VAL A 307 11.52 6.91 5.66
N LEU A 308 10.35 6.77 5.05
CA LEU A 308 9.72 5.45 4.86
C LEU A 308 10.59 4.53 3.97
N ARG A 309 11.30 5.10 2.99
CA ARG A 309 12.26 4.33 2.19
C ARG A 309 13.42 3.81 3.04
N ALA A 310 14.00 4.67 3.88
CA ALA A 310 15.08 4.28 4.78
C ALA A 310 14.61 3.19 5.76
N LEU A 311 13.44 3.36 6.39
CA LEU A 311 12.86 2.36 7.28
C LEU A 311 12.59 1.02 6.58
N SER A 312 12.10 1.05 5.34
CA SER A 312 11.91 -0.19 4.56
C SER A 312 13.24 -0.90 4.26
N ILE A 313 14.29 -0.15 3.94
CA ILE A 313 15.63 -0.71 3.70
C ILE A 313 16.21 -1.30 4.99
N VAL A 314 16.11 -0.58 6.12
CA VAL A 314 16.58 -1.04 7.43
C VAL A 314 15.85 -2.32 7.84
N ALA A 315 14.52 -2.36 7.66
CA ALA A 315 13.72 -3.55 7.96
C ALA A 315 14.13 -4.77 7.10
N LEU A 316 14.33 -4.57 5.79
CA LEU A 316 14.77 -5.64 4.88
C LEU A 316 16.22 -6.08 5.17
N ALA A 317 17.10 -5.15 5.54
CA ALA A 317 18.45 -5.49 5.96
C ALA A 317 18.44 -6.33 7.25
N GLY A 318 17.64 -5.92 8.26
CA GLY A 318 17.43 -6.71 9.48
C GLY A 318 16.87 -8.09 9.18
N LEU A 319 15.83 -8.19 8.32
CA LEU A 319 15.29 -9.48 7.89
C LEU A 319 16.36 -10.38 7.24
N ALA A 320 17.21 -9.81 6.39
CA ALA A 320 18.29 -10.53 5.73
C ALA A 320 19.36 -11.06 6.70
N THR A 321 19.47 -10.51 7.91
CA THR A 321 20.41 -10.98 8.93
C THR A 321 19.88 -12.15 9.76
N ALA A 322 18.58 -12.43 9.74
CA ALA A 322 17.95 -13.47 10.56
C ALA A 322 18.59 -14.87 10.41
N PRO A 323 19.04 -15.33 9.22
CA PRO A 323 19.69 -16.63 9.07
C PRO A 323 21.09 -16.72 9.69
N PHE A 324 21.76 -15.59 9.97
CA PHE A 324 23.14 -15.59 10.44
C PHE A 324 23.21 -15.77 11.96
N GLU A 325 23.96 -16.75 12.43
CA GLU A 325 24.13 -17.03 13.86
C GLU A 325 24.85 -15.91 14.62
N SER A 326 25.70 -15.14 13.94
CA SER A 326 26.46 -14.02 14.51
C SER A 326 25.60 -12.87 15.05
N ILE A 327 24.35 -12.77 14.61
CA ILE A 327 23.41 -11.74 15.09
C ILE A 327 22.56 -12.33 16.20
N ALA A 328 22.53 -11.68 17.35
CA ALA A 328 21.71 -12.12 18.47
C ALA A 328 20.20 -11.90 18.15
N ALA A 329 19.35 -12.77 18.69
CA ALA A 329 17.90 -12.59 18.53
C ALA A 329 17.40 -11.29 19.18
N ASP A 330 18.03 -10.90 20.30
CA ASP A 330 17.70 -9.68 21.04
C ASP A 330 17.95 -8.42 20.20
N ASP A 331 19.02 -8.39 19.38
CA ASP A 331 19.30 -7.26 18.48
C ASP A 331 18.20 -7.10 17.43
N LEU A 332 17.72 -8.23 16.89
CA LEU A 332 16.66 -8.22 15.88
C LEU A 332 15.30 -7.84 16.48
N GLU A 333 15.01 -8.30 17.70
CA GLU A 333 13.81 -7.89 18.45
C GLU A 333 13.83 -6.40 18.78
N GLN A 334 14.95 -5.84 19.21
CA GLN A 334 15.12 -4.41 19.47
C GLN A 334 14.94 -3.60 18.18
N LEU A 335 15.53 -4.05 17.08
CA LEU A 335 15.34 -3.41 15.78
C LEU A 335 13.86 -3.40 15.37
N ALA A 336 13.16 -4.50 15.49
CA ALA A 336 11.73 -4.60 15.19
C ALA A 336 10.90 -3.70 16.11
N ALA A 337 11.21 -3.67 17.41
CA ALA A 337 10.54 -2.82 18.41
C ALA A 337 10.67 -1.32 18.13
N ILE A 338 11.71 -0.90 17.40
CA ILE A 338 11.92 0.49 16.97
C ILE A 338 11.26 0.75 15.61
N VAL A 339 11.53 -0.11 14.62
CA VAL A 339 11.14 0.13 13.23
C VAL A 339 9.63 0.04 13.05
N VAL A 340 8.95 -0.93 13.66
CA VAL A 340 7.50 -1.15 13.50
C VAL A 340 6.68 0.08 13.94
N PRO A 341 6.82 0.62 15.16
CA PRO A 341 6.07 1.80 15.57
C PRO A 341 6.50 3.06 14.80
N LEU A 342 7.79 3.16 14.41
CA LEU A 342 8.27 4.32 13.66
C LEU A 342 7.63 4.40 12.26
N VAL A 343 7.44 3.27 11.58
CA VAL A 343 6.68 3.22 10.31
C VAL A 343 5.25 3.71 10.52
N ALA A 344 4.62 3.32 11.62
CA ALA A 344 3.27 3.75 11.95
C ALA A 344 3.20 5.27 12.19
N VAL A 345 4.08 5.83 12.99
CA VAL A 345 4.11 7.27 13.31
C VAL A 345 4.41 8.11 12.06
N VAL A 346 5.43 7.72 11.29
CA VAL A 346 5.84 8.44 10.08
C VAL A 346 4.79 8.36 8.96
N GLY A 347 4.05 7.24 8.88
CA GLY A 347 3.02 7.05 7.86
C GLY A 347 1.72 7.83 8.10
N LEU A 348 1.38 8.13 9.36
CA LEU A 348 0.11 8.76 9.73
C LEU A 348 -0.14 10.13 9.06
N PRO A 349 0.83 11.07 9.01
CA PRO A 349 0.64 12.34 8.29
C PRO A 349 0.31 12.19 6.81
N ALA A 350 0.87 11.16 6.15
CA ALA A 350 0.61 10.90 4.74
C ALA A 350 -0.84 10.45 4.51
N VAL A 351 -1.35 9.56 5.36
CA VAL A 351 -2.74 9.08 5.29
C VAL A 351 -3.71 10.20 5.62
N TRP A 352 -3.41 11.02 6.63
CA TRP A 352 -4.22 12.19 7.01
C TRP A 352 -4.32 13.23 5.88
N ARG A 353 -3.18 13.54 5.24
CA ARG A 353 -3.14 14.43 4.08
C ARG A 353 -3.94 13.86 2.90
N ALA A 354 -3.82 12.55 2.65
CA ALA A 354 -4.58 11.87 1.60
C ALA A 354 -6.10 11.97 1.83
N LYS A 355 -6.55 11.79 3.09
CA LYS A 355 -7.97 12.00 3.47
C LYS A 355 -8.41 13.44 3.20
N ARG A 356 -7.61 14.45 3.61
CA ARG A 356 -7.95 15.87 3.39
C ARG A 356 -8.04 16.24 1.90
N ARG A 357 -7.32 15.52 1.04
CA ARG A 357 -7.36 15.68 -0.43
C ARG A 357 -8.45 14.87 -1.12
N GLY A 358 -9.33 14.21 -0.37
CA GLY A 358 -10.40 13.38 -0.93
C GLY A 358 -9.90 12.11 -1.65
N THR A 359 -8.68 11.63 -1.33
CA THR A 359 -8.17 10.40 -1.96
C THR A 359 -9.06 9.22 -1.62
N VAL A 360 -9.59 8.57 -2.65
CA VAL A 360 -10.44 7.38 -2.52
C VAL A 360 -9.68 6.28 -1.80
N GLY A 361 -10.26 5.71 -0.74
CA GLY A 361 -9.63 4.68 0.08
C GLY A 361 -8.88 5.19 1.31
N ALA A 362 -8.52 6.49 1.41
CA ALA A 362 -7.83 7.03 2.57
C ALA A 362 -8.59 6.86 3.91
N PRO A 363 -9.94 6.96 3.98
CA PRO A 363 -10.67 6.64 5.22
C PRO A 363 -10.43 5.21 5.71
N TRP A 364 -10.41 4.23 4.82
CA TRP A 364 -10.15 2.83 5.16
C TRP A 364 -8.73 2.60 5.68
N LEU A 365 -7.76 3.34 5.16
CA LEU A 365 -6.40 3.32 5.70
C LEU A 365 -6.36 3.85 7.13
N LEU A 366 -7.12 4.90 7.46
CA LEU A 366 -7.21 5.42 8.84
C LEU A 366 -7.92 4.45 9.78
N VAL A 367 -8.98 3.77 9.32
CA VAL A 367 -9.64 2.72 10.11
C VAL A 367 -8.64 1.61 10.45
N GLY A 368 -7.91 1.11 9.46
CA GLY A 368 -6.88 0.10 9.70
C GLY A 368 -5.78 0.59 10.65
N TRP A 369 -5.37 1.86 10.55
CA TRP A 369 -4.43 2.46 11.49
C TRP A 369 -4.95 2.49 12.91
N ALA A 370 -6.22 2.89 13.10
CA ALA A 370 -6.86 2.89 14.42
C ALA A 370 -6.90 1.47 15.01
N CYS A 371 -7.27 0.47 14.22
CA CYS A 371 -7.23 -0.94 14.65
C CYS A 371 -5.84 -1.34 15.10
N TRP A 372 -4.80 -1.03 14.30
CA TRP A 372 -3.42 -1.37 14.66
C TRP A 372 -2.98 -0.71 15.96
N PHE A 373 -3.26 0.59 16.15
CA PHE A 373 -2.91 1.29 17.39
C PHE A 373 -3.62 0.71 18.61
N VAL A 374 -4.89 0.33 18.49
CA VAL A 374 -5.63 -0.33 19.57
C VAL A 374 -4.99 -1.67 19.92
N GLY A 375 -4.69 -2.51 18.91
CA GLY A 375 -4.00 -3.78 19.10
C GLY A 375 -2.63 -3.62 19.74
N ALA A 376 -1.79 -2.72 19.20
CA ALA A 376 -0.45 -2.44 19.71
C ALA A 376 -0.47 -1.88 21.15
N ALA A 377 -1.40 -0.98 21.46
CA ALA A 377 -1.54 -0.40 22.80
C ALA A 377 -1.97 -1.48 23.81
N ALA A 378 -2.92 -2.35 23.44
CA ALA A 378 -3.34 -3.44 24.31
C ALA A 378 -2.19 -4.42 24.58
N THR A 379 -1.46 -4.83 23.53
CA THR A 379 -0.28 -5.71 23.67
C THR A 379 0.80 -5.06 24.55
N ALA A 380 1.07 -3.78 24.35
CA ALA A 380 2.05 -3.06 25.17
C ALA A 380 1.60 -2.94 26.64
N ALA A 381 0.30 -2.77 26.89
CA ALA A 381 -0.25 -2.72 28.24
C ALA A 381 -0.16 -4.08 28.95
N VAL A 382 -0.45 -5.17 28.22
CA VAL A 382 -0.23 -6.53 28.72
C VAL A 382 1.26 -6.78 28.97
N ALA A 383 2.15 -6.43 28.02
CA ALA A 383 3.59 -6.64 28.18
C ALA A 383 4.20 -5.86 29.37
N ARG A 384 3.61 -4.72 29.73
CA ARG A 384 4.03 -3.94 30.93
C ARG A 384 3.41 -4.44 32.24
N GLY A 385 2.50 -5.43 32.18
CA GLY A 385 1.78 -5.87 33.36
C GLY A 385 0.68 -4.91 33.83
N SER A 386 0.26 -3.94 33.00
CA SER A 386 -0.81 -2.98 33.35
C SER A 386 -2.20 -3.58 33.18
N ILE A 387 -2.33 -4.62 32.39
CA ILE A 387 -3.59 -5.33 32.11
C ILE A 387 -3.36 -6.82 32.29
N ALA A 388 -4.37 -7.52 32.83
CA ALA A 388 -4.37 -8.96 32.99
C ALA A 388 -4.21 -9.69 31.65
N ALA A 389 -3.37 -10.73 31.62
CA ALA A 389 -3.22 -11.62 30.48
C ALA A 389 -4.34 -12.71 30.51
N ASN A 390 -5.30 -12.58 29.65
CA ASN A 390 -6.41 -13.52 29.46
C ASN A 390 -6.65 -13.79 27.97
N ALA A 391 -7.58 -14.70 27.65
CA ALA A 391 -7.83 -15.09 26.27
C ALA A 391 -8.21 -13.91 25.35
N LEU A 392 -8.92 -12.89 25.83
CA LEU A 392 -9.29 -11.72 25.06
C LEU A 392 -8.06 -10.83 24.81
N THR A 393 -7.34 -10.45 25.88
CA THR A 393 -6.22 -9.50 25.79
C THR A 393 -5.03 -10.06 25.02
N LEU A 394 -4.79 -11.37 25.06
CA LEU A 394 -3.75 -12.03 24.29
C LEU A 394 -4.10 -12.18 22.79
N ASN A 395 -5.39 -12.21 22.43
CA ASN A 395 -5.81 -12.34 21.04
C ASN A 395 -6.26 -11.01 20.41
N ILE A 396 -6.34 -9.90 21.17
CA ILE A 396 -6.81 -8.61 20.65
C ILE A 396 -5.93 -8.08 19.53
N PHE A 397 -4.62 -8.31 19.60
CA PHE A 397 -3.68 -7.91 18.54
C PHE A 397 -3.99 -8.62 17.22
N HIS A 398 -4.22 -9.94 17.26
CA HIS A 398 -4.56 -10.74 16.07
C HIS A 398 -5.87 -10.26 15.43
N ALA A 399 -6.92 -10.06 16.24
CA ALA A 399 -8.20 -9.55 15.75
C ALA A 399 -8.06 -8.15 15.13
N MET A 400 -7.35 -7.24 15.78
CA MET A 400 -7.12 -5.88 15.28
C MET A 400 -6.24 -5.87 14.01
N ASN A 401 -5.25 -6.74 13.92
CA ASN A 401 -4.42 -6.92 12.75
C ASN A 401 -5.21 -7.45 11.54
N LEU A 402 -6.12 -8.40 11.76
CA LEU A 402 -7.03 -8.88 10.71
C LEU A 402 -7.97 -7.76 10.22
N LEU A 403 -8.54 -6.97 11.13
CA LEU A 403 -9.38 -5.83 10.78
C LEU A 403 -8.60 -4.75 10.00
N GLN A 404 -7.36 -4.48 10.40
CA GLN A 404 -6.45 -3.61 9.65
C GLN A 404 -6.22 -4.15 8.23
N ALA A 405 -5.88 -5.43 8.10
CA ALA A 405 -5.65 -6.06 6.81
C ALA A 405 -6.89 -5.97 5.91
N ALA A 406 -8.08 -6.22 6.45
CA ALA A 406 -9.35 -6.10 5.73
C ALA A 406 -9.61 -4.65 5.27
N ALA A 407 -9.45 -3.67 6.15
CA ALA A 407 -9.64 -2.26 5.83
C ALA A 407 -8.66 -1.79 4.74
N TRP A 408 -7.40 -2.19 4.82
CA TRP A 408 -6.39 -1.82 3.82
C TRP A 408 -6.57 -2.57 2.50
N THR A 409 -7.07 -3.82 2.52
CA THR A 409 -7.49 -4.55 1.32
C THR A 409 -8.63 -3.81 0.61
N GLY A 410 -9.61 -3.29 1.37
CA GLY A 410 -10.67 -2.44 0.83
C GLY A 410 -10.14 -1.16 0.18
N ALA A 411 -9.19 -0.47 0.82
CA ALA A 411 -8.50 0.69 0.25
C ALA A 411 -7.76 0.34 -1.05
N LEU A 412 -7.07 -0.80 -1.09
CA LEU A 412 -6.37 -1.30 -2.28
C LEU A 412 -7.35 -1.62 -3.42
N ALA A 413 -8.49 -2.25 -3.12
CA ALA A 413 -9.53 -2.55 -4.10
C ALA A 413 -10.10 -1.29 -4.75
N LEU A 414 -10.37 -0.25 -3.95
CA LEU A 414 -10.83 1.05 -4.44
C LEU A 414 -9.78 1.74 -5.33
N ARG A 415 -8.51 1.68 -4.93
CA ARG A 415 -7.39 2.17 -5.74
C ARG A 415 -7.30 1.43 -7.08
N ALA A 416 -7.38 0.10 -7.07
CA ALA A 416 -7.31 -0.73 -8.26
C ALA A 416 -8.43 -0.40 -9.26
N ARG A 417 -9.67 -0.18 -8.77
CA ARG A 417 -10.79 0.29 -9.59
C ARG A 417 -10.49 1.64 -10.25
N GLY A 418 -9.90 2.58 -9.49
CA GLY A 418 -9.49 3.88 -10.03
C GLY A 418 -8.42 3.78 -11.13
N LEU A 419 -7.43 2.90 -10.97
CA LEU A 419 -6.40 2.65 -11.99
C LEU A 419 -6.99 2.03 -13.27
N ARG A 420 -7.88 1.04 -13.13
CA ARG A 420 -8.57 0.42 -14.28
C ARG A 420 -9.40 1.45 -15.06
N ARG A 421 -10.23 2.25 -14.39
CA ARG A 421 -11.02 3.31 -15.05
C ARG A 421 -10.16 4.30 -15.82
N LYS A 422 -9.01 4.69 -15.27
CA LYS A 422 -8.07 5.58 -15.97
C LYS A 422 -7.45 4.90 -17.19
N ALA A 423 -7.11 3.63 -17.11
CA ALA A 423 -6.57 2.87 -18.23
C ALA A 423 -7.63 2.68 -19.34
N GLU A 424 -8.88 2.39 -18.98
CA GLU A 424 -10.02 2.28 -19.90
C GLU A 424 -10.31 3.61 -20.61
N ALA A 425 -10.34 4.73 -19.84
CA ALA A 425 -10.52 6.07 -20.41
C ALA A 425 -9.39 6.43 -21.39
N ALA A 426 -8.12 6.16 -21.00
CA ALA A 426 -6.98 6.40 -21.88
C ALA A 426 -6.97 5.53 -23.14
N ALA A 427 -7.56 4.33 -23.09
CA ALA A 427 -7.71 3.46 -24.26
C ALA A 427 -8.80 3.94 -25.22
N GLN A 428 -9.84 4.61 -24.71
CA GLN A 428 -10.95 5.14 -25.50
C GLN A 428 -10.66 6.53 -26.11
N GLU A 429 -9.74 7.32 -25.54
CA GLU A 429 -9.42 8.68 -25.98
C GLU A 429 -8.97 8.77 -27.44
N PRO A 430 -8.08 7.89 -27.98
CA PRO A 430 -7.68 7.95 -29.39
C PRO A 430 -8.83 7.65 -30.36
N GLU A 431 -9.76 6.78 -29.98
CA GLU A 431 -10.91 6.44 -30.82
C GLU A 431 -11.94 7.55 -30.84
N PHE A 432 -12.18 8.18 -29.69
CA PHE A 432 -13.09 9.33 -29.59
C PHE A 432 -12.53 10.56 -30.34
N GLU A 433 -11.20 10.80 -30.27
CA GLU A 433 -10.56 11.85 -31.08
C GLU A 433 -10.68 11.55 -32.59
N ARG A 434 -10.50 10.30 -33.01
CA ARG A 434 -10.64 9.90 -34.40
C ARG A 434 -12.06 10.10 -34.89
N LEU A 435 -13.06 9.64 -34.13
CA LEU A 435 -14.48 9.83 -34.45
C LEU A 435 -14.88 11.31 -34.46
N GLY A 436 -14.29 12.13 -33.60
CA GLY A 436 -14.52 13.59 -33.56
C GLY A 436 -13.87 14.35 -34.72
N ARG A 437 -12.95 13.76 -35.49
CA ARG A 437 -12.20 14.38 -36.61
C ARG A 437 -12.55 13.85 -37.98
N THR A 438 -13.42 12.84 -38.11
CA THR A 438 -13.84 12.24 -39.39
C THR A 438 -15.32 12.50 -39.68
N ASP A 439 -15.69 12.52 -40.95
CA ASP A 439 -17.06 12.53 -41.44
C ASP A 439 -17.64 11.10 -41.38
N ALA A 440 -18.77 10.94 -40.73
CA ALA A 440 -19.34 9.62 -40.46
C ALA A 440 -19.79 8.88 -41.73
N LEU A 441 -20.17 9.59 -42.81
CA LEU A 441 -20.63 9.01 -44.06
C LEU A 441 -19.44 8.56 -44.94
N THR A 442 -18.47 9.44 -45.14
CA THR A 442 -17.40 9.22 -46.13
C THR A 442 -16.10 8.71 -45.52
N GLY A 443 -15.93 8.76 -44.19
CA GLY A 443 -14.69 8.43 -43.50
C GLY A 443 -13.54 9.40 -43.73
N LEU A 444 -13.73 10.46 -44.50
CA LEU A 444 -12.78 11.52 -44.70
C LEU A 444 -12.65 12.37 -43.42
N LEU A 445 -11.66 13.28 -43.37
CA LEU A 445 -11.60 14.27 -42.31
C LEU A 445 -12.84 15.17 -42.39
N ASN A 446 -13.43 15.46 -41.24
CA ASN A 446 -14.45 16.50 -41.14
C ASN A 446 -13.81 17.89 -40.98
N ARG A 447 -14.60 18.95 -40.82
CA ARG A 447 -14.12 20.31 -40.62
C ARG A 447 -13.08 20.47 -39.52
N ARG A 448 -13.25 19.75 -38.37
CA ARG A 448 -12.27 19.77 -37.27
C ARG A 448 -10.97 19.07 -37.63
N GLY A 449 -11.07 17.90 -38.26
CA GLY A 449 -9.93 17.15 -38.73
C GLY A 449 -9.12 17.92 -39.78
N LEU A 450 -9.82 18.56 -40.74
CA LEU A 450 -9.21 19.42 -41.75
C LEU A 450 -8.45 20.62 -41.12
N SER A 451 -9.07 21.33 -40.15
CA SER A 451 -8.42 22.47 -39.49
C SER A 451 -7.11 22.06 -38.84
N ALA A 452 -7.10 20.93 -38.12
CA ALA A 452 -5.87 20.42 -37.49
C ALA A 452 -4.81 20.03 -38.52
N ALA A 453 -5.21 19.32 -39.58
CA ALA A 453 -4.31 18.87 -40.63
C ALA A 453 -3.71 20.03 -41.43
N LEU A 454 -4.50 21.03 -41.76
CA LEU A 454 -4.06 22.24 -42.47
C LEU A 454 -3.09 23.08 -41.62
N GLN A 455 -3.38 23.26 -40.32
CA GLN A 455 -2.45 23.89 -39.38
C GLN A 455 -1.13 23.13 -39.28
N GLN A 456 -1.19 21.82 -39.20
CA GLN A 456 0.01 20.98 -39.14
C GLN A 456 0.83 21.07 -40.45
N ALA A 457 0.17 21.06 -41.61
CA ALA A 457 0.82 21.19 -42.89
C ALA A 457 1.51 22.56 -43.08
N LEU A 458 0.86 23.64 -42.62
CA LEU A 458 1.46 24.99 -42.63
C LEU A 458 2.62 25.12 -41.65
N ALA A 459 2.51 24.56 -40.45
CA ALA A 459 3.55 24.58 -39.42
C ALA A 459 4.78 23.71 -39.80
N ALA A 460 4.59 22.69 -40.62
CA ALA A 460 5.67 21.82 -41.08
C ALA A 460 6.50 22.44 -42.22
N ARG A 461 6.08 23.54 -42.78
CA ARG A 461 6.84 24.29 -43.78
C ARG A 461 7.94 25.10 -43.09
N ALA A 462 9.18 24.91 -43.51
CA ALA A 462 10.27 25.81 -43.13
C ALA A 462 10.09 27.19 -43.83
N ASP A 463 10.56 28.25 -43.20
CA ASP A 463 10.45 29.60 -43.77
C ASP A 463 11.18 29.71 -45.14
N ASP A 464 12.21 28.89 -45.39
CA ASP A 464 12.97 28.83 -46.62
C ASP A 464 12.52 27.70 -47.60
N ASP A 465 11.39 27.01 -47.32
CA ASP A 465 10.87 25.94 -48.21
C ASP A 465 10.26 26.57 -49.48
N PRO A 466 10.83 26.38 -50.67
CA PRO A 466 10.31 26.96 -51.90
C PRO A 466 9.03 26.28 -52.39
N SER A 467 8.66 25.12 -51.80
CA SER A 467 7.48 24.39 -52.26
C SER A 467 6.18 25.11 -51.87
N LEU A 468 5.15 24.92 -52.67
CA LEU A 468 3.84 25.48 -52.42
C LEU A 468 2.94 24.47 -51.65
N LEU A 469 2.01 25.01 -50.89
CA LEU A 469 0.88 24.23 -50.32
C LEU A 469 -0.41 24.73 -50.96
N GLY A 470 -1.08 23.84 -51.69
CA GLY A 470 -2.36 24.14 -52.34
C GLY A 470 -3.55 23.72 -51.48
N VAL A 471 -4.54 24.59 -51.39
CA VAL A 471 -5.86 24.32 -50.76
C VAL A 471 -6.92 24.43 -51.85
N TYR A 472 -7.60 23.34 -52.12
CA TYR A 472 -8.63 23.23 -53.17
C TYR A 472 -9.97 23.01 -52.47
N LEU A 473 -10.93 23.89 -52.70
CA LEU A 473 -12.32 23.75 -52.27
C LEU A 473 -13.16 23.30 -53.45
N LEU A 474 -13.91 22.23 -53.30
CA LEU A 474 -14.69 21.59 -54.33
C LEU A 474 -16.15 21.56 -53.88
N ASP A 475 -17.04 21.86 -54.79
CA ASP A 475 -18.50 21.74 -54.62
C ASP A 475 -19.07 20.97 -55.84
N LEU A 476 -19.97 20.00 -55.57
CA LEU A 476 -20.52 19.13 -56.61
C LEU A 476 -21.62 19.83 -57.40
N ASP A 477 -21.40 20.03 -58.68
CA ASP A 477 -22.42 20.59 -59.58
C ASP A 477 -23.46 19.53 -59.93
N GLY A 478 -24.72 19.81 -59.68
CA GLY A 478 -25.81 18.86 -59.98
C GLY A 478 -26.09 17.83 -58.91
N PHE A 479 -25.51 17.92 -57.67
CA PHE A 479 -25.78 16.99 -56.60
C PHE A 479 -27.23 16.99 -56.13
N LYS A 480 -27.86 18.18 -56.01
CA LYS A 480 -29.26 18.29 -55.62
C LYS A 480 -30.22 17.56 -56.54
N PRO A 481 -30.16 17.71 -57.90
CA PRO A 481 -30.92 16.89 -58.83
C PRO A 481 -30.81 15.38 -58.60
N VAL A 482 -29.60 14.85 -58.26
CA VAL A 482 -29.43 13.43 -57.97
C VAL A 482 -30.21 13.01 -56.71
N ASN A 483 -30.22 13.82 -55.67
CA ASN A 483 -31.05 13.55 -54.50
C ASN A 483 -32.55 13.61 -54.82
N ASP A 484 -32.96 14.59 -55.61
CA ASP A 484 -34.36 14.79 -55.96
C ASP A 484 -34.91 13.70 -56.86
N GLU A 485 -34.07 13.11 -57.75
CA GLU A 485 -34.45 12.06 -58.72
C GLU A 485 -34.28 10.64 -58.17
N HIS A 486 -33.20 10.38 -57.41
CA HIS A 486 -32.81 9.03 -56.98
C HIS A 486 -32.92 8.83 -55.45
N GLY A 487 -33.28 9.86 -54.70
CA GLY A 487 -33.39 9.79 -53.22
C GLY A 487 -32.07 10.03 -52.49
N HIS A 488 -32.18 10.34 -51.18
CA HIS A 488 -31.03 10.69 -50.33
C HIS A 488 -30.02 9.52 -50.17
N ASP A 489 -30.47 8.26 -50.17
CA ASP A 489 -29.58 7.13 -50.08
C ASP A 489 -28.64 7.02 -51.31
N ALA A 490 -29.16 7.42 -52.49
CA ALA A 490 -28.37 7.48 -53.72
C ALA A 490 -27.36 8.64 -53.64
N GLY A 491 -27.77 9.81 -53.11
CA GLY A 491 -26.86 10.93 -52.87
C GLY A 491 -25.76 10.59 -51.88
N ASP A 492 -26.06 9.86 -50.80
CA ASP A 492 -25.07 9.39 -49.84
C ASP A 492 -24.07 8.42 -50.45
N ALA A 493 -24.56 7.47 -51.28
CA ALA A 493 -23.69 6.53 -52.03
C ALA A 493 -22.78 7.27 -53.02
N LEU A 494 -23.30 8.32 -53.69
CA LEU A 494 -22.51 9.17 -54.57
C LEU A 494 -21.40 9.90 -53.80
N LEU A 495 -21.70 10.51 -52.63
CA LEU A 495 -20.73 11.19 -51.80
C LEU A 495 -19.60 10.25 -51.33
N VAL A 496 -19.92 8.99 -50.98
CA VAL A 496 -18.93 7.97 -50.64
C VAL A 496 -18.02 7.66 -51.85
N GLN A 497 -18.57 7.55 -53.03
CA GLN A 497 -17.75 7.29 -54.25
C GLN A 497 -16.88 8.47 -54.61
N VAL A 498 -17.41 9.70 -54.51
CA VAL A 498 -16.60 10.91 -54.69
C VAL A 498 -15.43 10.95 -53.72
N ALA A 499 -15.69 10.68 -52.45
CA ALA A 499 -14.64 10.60 -51.41
C ALA A 499 -13.55 9.55 -51.77
N GLN A 500 -13.95 8.38 -52.25
CA GLN A 500 -13.03 7.33 -52.68
C GLN A 500 -12.21 7.75 -53.91
N ARG A 501 -12.84 8.32 -54.94
CA ARG A 501 -12.12 8.82 -56.12
C ARG A 501 -11.14 9.93 -55.79
N LEU A 502 -11.56 10.91 -55.02
CA LEU A 502 -10.66 11.98 -54.57
C LEU A 502 -9.48 11.42 -53.78
N SER A 503 -9.75 10.53 -52.81
CA SER A 503 -8.67 9.89 -52.02
C SER A 503 -7.69 9.09 -52.86
N SER A 504 -8.20 8.33 -53.87
CA SER A 504 -7.33 7.53 -54.75
C SER A 504 -6.48 8.40 -55.70
N THR A 505 -6.93 9.60 -55.98
CA THR A 505 -6.22 10.58 -56.85
C THR A 505 -5.05 11.26 -56.14
N MET A 506 -5.13 11.33 -54.80
CA MET A 506 -4.15 12.01 -53.96
C MET A 506 -3.02 11.08 -53.54
N ARG A 507 -1.85 11.64 -53.28
CA ARG A 507 -0.67 10.90 -52.79
C ARG A 507 -0.67 10.77 -51.26
N ALA A 508 0.15 9.89 -50.75
CA ALA A 508 0.37 9.76 -49.32
C ALA A 508 0.95 11.07 -48.76
N GLY A 509 0.26 11.65 -47.78
CA GLY A 509 0.60 12.93 -47.17
C GLY A 509 -0.27 14.11 -47.59
N ASP A 510 -1.03 13.98 -48.68
CA ASP A 510 -2.10 14.95 -49.00
C ASP A 510 -3.37 14.64 -48.18
N VAL A 511 -4.19 15.63 -47.97
CA VAL A 511 -5.37 15.56 -47.10
C VAL A 511 -6.62 15.73 -47.96
N VAL A 512 -7.62 14.87 -47.73
CA VAL A 512 -8.97 15.00 -48.28
C VAL A 512 -9.96 15.09 -47.14
N ALA A 513 -10.84 16.07 -47.18
CA ALA A 513 -11.84 16.32 -46.14
C ALA A 513 -13.22 16.60 -46.77
N ARG A 514 -14.29 16.36 -46.01
CA ARG A 514 -15.64 16.79 -46.32
C ARG A 514 -16.15 17.78 -45.28
N LEU A 515 -16.59 18.98 -45.71
CA LEU A 515 -17.04 20.02 -44.80
C LEU A 515 -18.51 19.83 -44.38
N GLY A 516 -19.30 19.24 -45.24
CA GLY A 516 -20.72 18.96 -45.10
C GLY A 516 -21.44 19.08 -46.47
N GLY A 517 -22.62 18.48 -46.59
CA GLY A 517 -23.33 18.45 -47.87
C GLY A 517 -22.50 17.90 -49.01
N ASP A 518 -22.31 18.67 -50.04
CA ASP A 518 -21.58 18.38 -51.29
C ASP A 518 -20.20 19.07 -51.36
N GLU A 519 -19.73 19.66 -50.25
CA GLU A 519 -18.44 20.35 -50.18
C GLU A 519 -17.30 19.46 -49.74
N PHE A 520 -16.23 19.42 -50.55
CA PHE A 520 -14.97 18.69 -50.25
C PHE A 520 -13.80 19.67 -50.26
N VAL A 521 -12.75 19.31 -49.52
CA VAL A 521 -11.48 20.07 -49.49
C VAL A 521 -10.30 19.11 -49.70
N VAL A 522 -9.38 19.54 -50.54
CA VAL A 522 -8.10 18.87 -50.73
C VAL A 522 -6.99 19.82 -50.29
N VAL A 523 -6.05 19.32 -49.49
CA VAL A 523 -4.83 20.02 -49.14
C VAL A 523 -3.63 19.22 -49.64
N ALA A 524 -2.87 19.82 -50.51
CA ALA A 524 -1.68 19.18 -51.09
C ALA A 524 -0.42 20.04 -50.77
N GLY A 525 0.54 19.42 -50.08
CA GLY A 525 1.83 20.03 -49.79
C GLY A 525 2.91 19.74 -50.84
N LYS A 526 4.07 20.38 -50.76
CA LYS A 526 5.24 20.10 -51.60
C LYS A 526 4.94 20.14 -53.11
N LEU A 527 4.18 21.14 -53.56
CA LEU A 527 4.01 21.46 -54.97
C LEU A 527 5.21 22.30 -55.43
N SER A 528 5.75 21.95 -56.59
CA SER A 528 7.01 22.61 -57.05
C SER A 528 6.81 24.07 -57.44
N ASP A 529 5.68 24.36 -58.07
CA ASP A 529 5.32 25.69 -58.56
C ASP A 529 3.79 25.83 -58.79
N ASN A 530 3.38 26.97 -59.31
CA ASN A 530 2.01 27.25 -59.65
C ASN A 530 1.47 26.38 -60.81
N ALA A 531 2.32 25.90 -61.70
CA ALA A 531 1.91 24.99 -62.76
C ALA A 531 1.54 23.60 -62.20
N ASP A 532 2.33 23.14 -61.22
CA ASP A 532 1.98 21.90 -60.47
C ASP A 532 0.68 22.04 -59.70
N ALA A 533 0.44 23.18 -59.05
CA ALA A 533 -0.80 23.44 -58.38
C ALA A 533 -2.00 23.45 -59.34
N HIS A 534 -1.85 24.08 -60.49
CA HIS A 534 -2.89 24.09 -61.53
C HIS A 534 -3.11 22.71 -62.15
N ALA A 535 -2.03 21.95 -62.42
CA ALA A 535 -2.11 20.60 -62.94
C ALA A 535 -2.85 19.64 -61.95
N LEU A 536 -2.60 19.79 -60.63
CA LEU A 536 -3.34 19.04 -59.63
C LEU A 536 -4.82 19.40 -59.62
N GLY A 537 -5.18 20.68 -59.74
CA GLY A 537 -6.56 21.11 -59.89
C GLY A 537 -7.24 20.46 -61.08
N HIS A 538 -6.59 20.40 -62.24
CA HIS A 538 -7.11 19.68 -63.43
C HIS A 538 -7.22 18.18 -63.20
N LYS A 539 -6.30 17.56 -62.46
CA LYS A 539 -6.38 16.15 -62.08
C LYS A 539 -7.58 15.90 -61.21
N LEU A 540 -7.88 16.79 -60.26
CA LEU A 540 -9.09 16.73 -59.46
C LEU A 540 -10.36 16.87 -60.30
N MET A 541 -10.41 17.84 -61.25
CA MET A 541 -11.51 17.97 -62.19
C MET A 541 -11.72 16.69 -63.02
N ALA A 542 -10.64 16.04 -63.41
CA ALA A 542 -10.74 14.83 -64.25
C ALA A 542 -11.39 13.65 -63.48
N THR A 543 -11.41 13.64 -62.15
CA THR A 543 -12.10 12.59 -61.35
C THR A 543 -13.63 12.59 -61.53
N PHE A 544 -14.19 13.66 -62.04
CA PHE A 544 -15.61 13.82 -62.28
C PHE A 544 -16.06 13.61 -63.74
N ARG A 545 -15.11 13.25 -64.65
CA ARG A 545 -15.41 12.98 -66.07
C ARG A 545 -16.22 11.72 -66.28
N ASP A 546 -15.90 10.67 -65.50
CA ASP A 546 -16.61 9.39 -65.64
C ASP A 546 -17.81 9.35 -64.71
N PRO A 547 -18.94 8.80 -65.15
CA PRO A 547 -20.14 8.68 -64.31
C PRO A 547 -19.88 7.92 -63.03
N PHE A 548 -20.69 8.12 -62.04
CA PHE A 548 -20.69 7.40 -60.75
C PHE A 548 -21.79 6.35 -60.79
N ALA A 549 -21.44 5.11 -60.50
CA ALA A 549 -22.39 3.99 -60.42
C ALA A 549 -23.06 4.00 -59.05
N VAL A 550 -24.30 4.44 -58.95
CA VAL A 550 -25.08 4.54 -57.72
C VAL A 550 -26.23 3.57 -57.76
N GLY A 551 -26.11 2.42 -57.10
CA GLY A 551 -27.09 1.33 -57.22
C GLY A 551 -27.15 0.80 -58.65
N ASN A 552 -28.33 0.94 -59.28
CA ASN A 552 -28.57 0.56 -60.68
C ASN A 552 -28.53 1.76 -61.65
N ALA A 553 -28.21 2.95 -61.20
CA ALA A 553 -28.17 4.18 -62.00
C ALA A 553 -26.71 4.67 -62.17
N GLU A 554 -26.45 5.27 -63.35
CA GLU A 554 -25.25 6.03 -63.60
C GLU A 554 -25.54 7.52 -63.45
N CYS A 555 -24.91 8.17 -62.47
CA CYS A 555 -25.05 9.58 -62.16
C CYS A 555 -23.85 10.37 -62.69
N SER A 556 -24.07 11.36 -63.50
CA SER A 556 -23.07 12.30 -63.97
C SER A 556 -23.16 13.59 -63.15
N VAL A 557 -22.13 13.88 -62.38
CA VAL A 557 -22.02 15.13 -61.60
C VAL A 557 -20.69 15.79 -61.94
N GLY A 558 -20.74 17.13 -62.07
CA GLY A 558 -19.53 17.95 -62.20
C GLY A 558 -19.00 18.41 -60.86
N ALA A 559 -17.93 19.17 -60.88
CA ALA A 559 -17.44 19.89 -59.71
C ALA A 559 -16.90 21.28 -60.09
N SER A 560 -17.26 22.27 -59.32
CA SER A 560 -16.61 23.56 -59.36
C SER A 560 -15.49 23.63 -58.31
N ILE A 561 -14.27 23.92 -58.76
CA ILE A 561 -13.09 23.89 -57.89
C ILE A 561 -12.43 25.28 -57.85
N GLY A 562 -12.37 25.85 -56.63
CA GLY A 562 -11.55 27.04 -56.38
C GLY A 562 -10.29 26.66 -55.59
N TYR A 563 -9.15 27.26 -55.90
CA TYR A 563 -7.96 26.95 -55.18
C TYR A 563 -7.10 28.19 -54.85
N ALA A 564 -6.40 28.10 -53.71
CA ALA A 564 -5.42 29.05 -53.25
C ALA A 564 -4.10 28.32 -52.86
N VAL A 565 -2.98 29.02 -52.96
CA VAL A 565 -1.65 28.47 -52.63
C VAL A 565 -0.95 29.32 -51.58
N ALA A 566 -0.31 28.67 -50.63
CA ALA A 566 0.61 29.30 -49.71
C ALA A 566 2.05 29.20 -50.24
N PRO A 567 2.92 30.22 -50.06
CA PRO A 567 2.68 31.42 -49.26
C PRO A 567 2.00 32.56 -50.02
N GLU A 568 1.76 32.46 -51.34
CA GLU A 568 1.32 33.52 -52.22
C GLU A 568 -0.02 34.16 -51.79
N HIS A 569 -1.01 33.32 -51.47
CA HIS A 569 -2.32 33.77 -51.02
C HIS A 569 -2.47 33.80 -49.49
N GLY A 570 -1.32 33.77 -48.76
CA GLY A 570 -1.26 33.84 -47.29
C GLY A 570 -0.67 32.61 -46.63
N GLN A 571 -0.50 32.71 -45.29
CA GLN A 571 0.09 31.64 -44.46
C GLN A 571 -0.90 31.18 -43.37
N SER A 572 -2.13 31.68 -43.38
CA SER A 572 -3.18 31.23 -42.43
C SER A 572 -4.14 30.27 -43.10
N GLY A 573 -4.44 29.14 -42.46
CA GLY A 573 -5.40 28.16 -42.98
C GLY A 573 -6.80 28.77 -43.23
N VAL A 574 -7.24 29.65 -42.36
CA VAL A 574 -8.52 30.37 -42.51
C VAL A 574 -8.52 31.25 -43.75
N HIS A 575 -7.41 31.98 -43.95
CA HIS A 575 -7.31 32.88 -45.11
C HIS A 575 -7.24 32.11 -46.43
N LEU A 576 -6.45 31.00 -46.49
CA LEU A 576 -6.37 30.17 -47.67
C LEU A 576 -7.68 29.51 -48.05
N MET A 577 -8.46 29.06 -47.04
CA MET A 577 -9.79 28.53 -47.26
C MET A 577 -10.76 29.60 -47.83
N ARG A 578 -10.69 30.83 -47.32
CA ARG A 578 -11.49 31.94 -47.87
C ARG A 578 -11.11 32.27 -49.32
N CYS A 579 -9.83 32.31 -49.63
CA CYS A 579 -9.37 32.54 -50.99
C CYS A 579 -9.84 31.45 -51.96
N ALA A 580 -9.77 30.19 -51.55
CA ALA A 580 -10.26 29.07 -52.33
C ALA A 580 -11.80 29.13 -52.52
N ASP A 581 -12.57 29.53 -51.48
CA ASP A 581 -14.03 29.69 -51.55
C ASP A 581 -14.44 30.78 -52.55
N VAL A 582 -13.78 31.97 -52.50
CA VAL A 582 -14.03 33.06 -53.48
C VAL A 582 -13.82 32.54 -54.90
N ALA A 583 -12.71 31.87 -55.17
CA ALA A 583 -12.41 31.34 -56.49
C ALA A 583 -13.45 30.24 -56.94
N MET A 584 -13.87 29.41 -56.03
CA MET A 584 -14.90 28.39 -56.30
C MET A 584 -16.25 29.03 -56.68
N VAL A 585 -16.65 30.08 -55.97
CA VAL A 585 -17.88 30.82 -56.25
C VAL A 585 -17.82 31.52 -57.61
N GLU A 586 -16.67 32.10 -57.97
CA GLU A 586 -16.42 32.67 -59.30
C GLU A 586 -16.65 31.61 -60.39
N GLY A 587 -16.10 30.39 -60.20
CA GLY A 587 -16.27 29.27 -61.11
C GLY A 587 -17.75 28.85 -61.27
N LYS A 588 -18.50 28.82 -60.19
CA LYS A 588 -19.93 28.55 -60.20
C LYS A 588 -20.73 29.62 -60.95
N GLN A 589 -20.42 30.89 -60.74
CA GLN A 589 -21.07 32.02 -61.41
C GLN A 589 -20.79 32.04 -62.93
N ALA A 590 -19.62 31.55 -63.32
CA ALA A 590 -19.24 31.41 -64.73
C ALA A 590 -19.86 30.23 -65.45
N GLY A 591 -20.76 29.44 -64.81
CA GLY A 591 -21.51 28.36 -65.41
C GLY A 591 -21.22 26.98 -64.82
N GLY A 592 -20.39 26.88 -63.78
CA GLY A 592 -20.02 25.62 -63.12
C GLY A 592 -19.00 24.79 -63.90
N GLY A 593 -18.54 23.68 -63.30
CA GLY A 593 -17.63 22.75 -63.96
C GLY A 593 -16.25 23.34 -64.26
N GLN A 594 -15.78 24.31 -63.48
CA GLN A 594 -14.56 25.08 -63.74
C GLN A 594 -13.57 24.97 -62.60
N LEU A 595 -12.29 25.07 -62.98
CA LEU A 595 -11.16 25.24 -62.07
C LEU A 595 -10.72 26.71 -62.06
N VAL A 596 -10.85 27.37 -60.93
CA VAL A 596 -10.49 28.78 -60.78
C VAL A 596 -9.43 28.93 -59.71
N ARG A 597 -8.37 29.67 -60.06
CA ARG A 597 -7.34 30.06 -59.09
C ARG A 597 -7.76 31.40 -58.48
N HIS A 598 -7.58 31.59 -57.16
CA HIS A 598 -7.79 32.86 -56.53
C HIS A 598 -6.94 33.95 -57.13
N ASP A 599 -7.55 35.10 -57.50
CA ASP A 599 -6.84 36.29 -57.95
C ASP A 599 -6.66 37.26 -56.77
N MET A 600 -5.42 37.73 -56.56
CA MET A 600 -5.06 38.65 -55.49
C MET A 600 -5.80 40.00 -55.56
N GLN A 601 -6.42 40.32 -56.70
CA GLN A 601 -7.22 41.56 -56.85
C GLN A 601 -8.65 41.44 -56.34
N THR A 602 -9.14 40.22 -56.08
CA THR A 602 -10.50 39.98 -55.60
C THR A 602 -10.53 39.98 -54.08
N GLN A 603 -11.19 40.94 -53.44
CA GLN A 603 -11.37 40.95 -51.99
C GLN A 603 -12.27 39.82 -51.56
N PRO A 604 -11.95 39.06 -50.52
CA PRO A 604 -12.81 37.96 -50.02
C PRO A 604 -14.14 38.51 -49.51
N PHE A 605 -15.24 38.00 -50.06
CA PHE A 605 -16.60 38.34 -49.65
C PHE A 605 -16.97 37.54 -48.36
N GLU A 606 -17.56 38.19 -47.36
CA GLU A 606 -18.01 37.49 -46.16
C GLU A 606 -19.24 36.62 -46.47
N ARG A 607 -19.06 35.29 -46.45
CA ARG A 607 -20.15 34.32 -46.43
C ARG A 607 -20.18 33.54 -45.11
N ASP A 608 -21.39 33.30 -44.60
CA ASP A 608 -21.65 32.57 -43.37
C ASP A 608 -21.14 31.11 -43.36
N THR A 609 -20.75 30.55 -44.49
CA THR A 609 -20.34 29.16 -44.65
C THR A 609 -18.99 28.85 -43.98
N ILE A 610 -18.19 29.88 -43.65
CA ILE A 610 -16.87 29.73 -43.02
C ILE A 610 -16.89 30.09 -41.52
N GLN A 611 -18.05 30.47 -40.96
CA GLN A 611 -18.25 30.76 -39.55
C GLN A 611 -18.10 29.50 -38.65
N GLY A 612 -17.01 28.88 -38.58
CA GLY A 612 -16.70 27.71 -37.74
C GLY A 612 -15.24 27.33 -37.82
N PHE A 613 -14.48 28.05 -38.68
CA PHE A 613 -13.03 27.84 -38.77
C PHE A 613 -12.24 28.63 -37.71
N ASP A 614 -12.85 29.67 -37.12
CA ASP A 614 -12.37 30.39 -35.96
C ASP A 614 -12.76 29.65 -34.67
N VAL A 615 -12.21 28.47 -34.49
CA VAL A 615 -12.18 27.90 -33.17
C VAL A 615 -11.14 28.67 -32.36
N GLN A 616 -11.63 29.61 -31.52
CA GLN A 616 -10.84 30.11 -30.41
C GLN A 616 -10.23 28.91 -29.70
N VAL A 617 -8.93 28.76 -29.84
CA VAL A 617 -8.10 27.98 -28.89
C VAL A 617 -8.09 28.81 -27.60
N GLN A 618 -9.20 28.79 -26.85
CA GLN A 618 -9.17 29.14 -25.45
C GLN A 618 -8.32 28.05 -24.79
N ARG A 619 -7.07 28.39 -24.56
CA ARG A 619 -6.24 27.68 -23.59
C ARG A 619 -7.05 27.63 -22.30
N ILE A 620 -7.54 26.46 -21.94
CA ILE A 620 -8.03 26.19 -20.60
C ILE A 620 -6.81 26.19 -19.71
N GLU A 621 -6.42 27.36 -19.23
CA GLU A 621 -5.24 27.57 -18.39
C GLU A 621 -5.45 27.26 -16.93
N THR A 622 -6.66 26.94 -16.47
CA THR A 622 -6.86 26.62 -15.06
C THR A 622 -7.88 25.51 -14.82
N THR A 623 -7.49 24.60 -13.95
CA THR A 623 -8.29 23.50 -13.38
C THR A 623 -9.58 23.99 -12.68
N ASP A 624 -9.71 25.28 -12.41
CA ASP A 624 -10.85 25.91 -11.73
C ASP A 624 -12.01 26.25 -12.68
N GLU A 625 -11.76 26.43 -13.97
CA GLU A 625 -12.83 26.67 -14.97
C GLU A 625 -13.53 25.36 -15.34
N LEU A 626 -12.80 24.24 -15.37
CA LEU A 626 -13.41 22.92 -15.56
C LEU A 626 -14.32 22.53 -14.39
N ARG A 627 -13.98 22.95 -13.16
CA ARG A 627 -14.82 22.74 -11.97
C ARG A 627 -16.12 23.53 -12.05
N ARG A 628 -16.11 24.79 -12.50
CA ARG A 628 -17.33 25.61 -12.63
C ARG A 628 -18.26 25.11 -13.75
N ALA A 629 -17.72 24.52 -14.80
CA ALA A 629 -18.50 23.91 -15.86
C ALA A 629 -19.17 22.59 -15.45
N LEU A 630 -18.56 21.84 -14.51
CA LEU A 630 -19.10 20.59 -13.98
C LEU A 630 -20.09 20.79 -12.83
N ASP A 631 -19.98 21.89 -12.07
CA ASP A 631 -20.88 22.19 -10.96
C ASP A 631 -22.22 22.83 -11.41
N GLY A 632 -22.38 23.15 -12.71
CA GLY A 632 -23.56 23.74 -13.30
C GLY A 632 -24.58 22.75 -13.89
N VAL A 633 -24.38 21.43 -13.78
CA VAL A 633 -25.35 20.43 -14.26
C VAL A 633 -26.29 20.05 -13.12
N PRO A 634 -27.60 20.34 -13.19
CA PRO A 634 -28.54 19.93 -12.15
C PRO A 634 -28.64 18.39 -12.14
N SER A 635 -28.42 17.81 -10.95
CA SER A 635 -28.66 16.38 -10.66
C SER A 635 -30.17 16.10 -10.73
N THR A 636 -30.61 15.54 -11.86
CA THR A 636 -31.93 14.90 -11.95
C THR A 636 -31.71 13.45 -12.43
N VAL A 637 -32.10 12.53 -11.51
CA VAL A 637 -32.30 11.07 -11.51
C VAL A 637 -31.10 10.26 -11.13
#